data_5f58b8c6b0c6187190e4dce6367d1b89
#
_entry.id   5f58b8c6b0c6187190e4dce6367d1b89
#
_cell.length_a   1.000
_cell.length_b   1.000
_cell.length_c   1.000
_cell.angle_alpha   90.00
_cell.angle_beta   90.00
_cell.angle_gamma   90.00
#
_symmetry.space_group_name_H-M   'P 1'
#
loop_
_entity.id
_entity.type
_entity.pdbx_description
1 polymer ?
#
loop_
_entity_poly.entity_id
_entity_poly.type
_entity_poly.pdbx_seq_one_letter_code
_entity_poly.pdbx_strand_id
1 'polypeptide(L)'
;MKKFYLLDAYALIYRAYYGLIRSPRINSKGQNTSAIFGFLTTLNEVLQKEQPDLLAIGFDPAGHTFRHELFPEYKAQREATPEDIKRAVPIIKDLIKAYRIPILEVPGFEADDVIGTMAKAAVREGYEVRMITPDKDYAQLVEPNLLMQRPGHGNAPWEILGPQEVCEKYGLQSPLQVIDYLALMGDAADNIPGCPGVGPKTATTLLQQFGSCEDIIAHSSELKGAVRKKIEEHVDEIKLSKVLTTIKTDVPLQYDFEQFKIEEPDKEALRQIFTELEFRSFLTKLDGPQKSSKSASVELSLFGSESTEDKGNDSERLFSRLENLSYEYKLIENETEAKELADFLLTNEIFSLDTETTSIEALDAKLVGLSFSTEDFRAWYVPVSRETEKAKKILEIFRPVYENPKILKVGQNLKYDLTVLANYDIHLSGPLFDTMLAHYLIQPELRHNMDYLAEIYLNYKTIHIEELIGPKGRGQKNMGDLEPKDIYKYACEDADVTLRLMKPLAEELRKNGVEEVFQNIEMPLMPVLARMERNGVVLDTDTLKEVENDFTVRLQTLEKDIYELAGHEFTINSPRQVGEVLFGELKLSEKVKKTKSGQYSTSEEVLRDLHSKHPIVQKILDYRGLKKLLSTYVEALPKLINPATGHIHTSFNQAVTATGRLSSSNPNLQNIPVRGEDGREIRKAFIPEAGEIFFSADYSQIELRIMAHLSGDEHMIEAFNAGHDVHAATAARIFHKDIKDISKDERRKAKTANFGIIYGISAFGLAERMDVSRTEAKELIDSYFEMYPKIKDYISKAVDTAREKGYIETEFGRRRYLPDINSRNAVVRGYAERNAVNAPIQGTAADIIKIAMIRVQQRLDAESCKARMMLQVHDELNFSVPTDEFDKVKRIVIEEMQGAYKMSVPLEADCGEGKNWLEAH
;
A
#
# COMPACT_ATOMS: atom_id res chain seq x y z
N MET A 1 -15.56 20.56 39.22
CA MET A 1 -14.47 21.43 38.70
C MET A 1 -14.75 21.64 37.22
N LYS A 2 -14.62 22.85 36.70
CA LYS A 2 -14.77 23.06 35.26
C LYS A 2 -13.56 22.44 34.50
N LYS A 3 -13.81 21.85 33.33
CA LYS A 3 -12.82 21.12 32.56
C LYS A 3 -12.29 21.97 31.41
N PHE A 4 -10.98 22.12 31.33
CA PHE A 4 -10.31 22.80 30.23
C PHE A 4 -9.45 21.81 29.41
N TYR A 5 -9.75 21.67 28.12
CA TYR A 5 -9.04 20.79 27.20
C TYR A 5 -8.10 21.59 26.32
N LEU A 6 -6.87 21.14 26.21
CA LEU A 6 -5.82 21.72 25.38
C LEU A 6 -5.30 20.67 24.39
N LEU A 7 -5.46 20.93 23.12
CA LEU A 7 -5.07 19.99 22.05
C LEU A 7 -3.77 20.44 21.39
N ASP A 8 -2.85 19.50 21.20
CA ASP A 8 -1.63 19.69 20.41
C ASP A 8 -1.94 19.38 18.94
N ALA A 9 -2.04 20.41 18.11
CA ALA A 9 -2.50 20.27 16.74
C ALA A 9 -1.57 19.41 15.90
N TYR A 10 -0.26 19.73 15.87
CA TYR A 10 0.66 19.03 15.00
C TYR A 10 0.84 17.57 15.39
N ALA A 11 0.93 17.26 16.67
CA ALA A 11 1.04 15.89 17.13
C ALA A 11 -0.18 15.05 16.72
N LEU A 12 -1.40 15.62 16.78
CA LEU A 12 -2.63 14.97 16.33
C LEU A 12 -2.73 14.88 14.81
N ILE A 13 -2.32 15.91 14.07
CA ILE A 13 -2.30 15.93 12.60
C ILE A 13 -1.34 14.85 12.06
N TYR A 14 -0.12 14.80 12.57
CA TYR A 14 0.86 13.78 12.18
C TYR A 14 0.39 12.37 12.52
N ARG A 15 -0.17 12.20 13.71
CA ARG A 15 -0.76 10.91 14.11
C ARG A 15 -1.87 10.48 13.16
N ALA A 16 -2.78 11.36 12.78
CA ALA A 16 -3.86 11.08 11.85
C ALA A 16 -3.34 10.73 10.46
N TYR A 17 -2.38 11.48 9.95
CA TYR A 17 -1.75 11.24 8.66
C TYR A 17 -1.06 9.88 8.59
N TYR A 18 -0.17 9.59 9.54
CA TYR A 18 0.57 8.32 9.57
C TYR A 18 -0.30 7.13 9.97
N GLY A 19 -1.35 7.34 10.75
CA GLY A 19 -2.32 6.31 11.10
C GLY A 19 -3.10 5.81 9.88
N LEU A 20 -3.34 6.69 8.91
CA LEU A 20 -4.03 6.39 7.65
C LEU A 20 -3.09 6.26 6.45
N ILE A 21 -1.77 6.25 6.63
CA ILE A 21 -0.80 6.23 5.52
C ILE A 21 -0.93 5.02 4.60
N ARG A 22 -1.36 3.88 5.14
CA ARG A 22 -1.61 2.65 4.38
C ARG A 22 -3.00 2.60 3.74
N SER A 23 -3.88 3.55 4.08
CA SER A 23 -5.25 3.62 3.62
C SER A 23 -5.68 5.09 3.61
N PRO A 24 -5.04 5.95 2.80
CA PRO A 24 -5.31 7.37 2.79
C PRO A 24 -6.72 7.67 2.29
N ARG A 25 -7.34 8.68 2.87
CA ARG A 25 -8.63 9.21 2.40
C ARG A 25 -8.35 10.28 1.35
N ILE A 26 -8.73 9.99 0.11
CA ILE A 26 -8.55 10.91 -1.01
C ILE A 26 -9.92 11.30 -1.54
N ASN A 27 -10.16 12.61 -1.68
CA ASN A 27 -11.41 13.10 -2.27
C ASN A 27 -11.38 13.00 -3.80
N SER A 28 -12.50 13.27 -4.46
CA SER A 28 -12.63 13.18 -5.93
C SER A 28 -11.67 14.11 -6.70
N LYS A 29 -11.09 15.11 -6.02
CA LYS A 29 -10.09 16.04 -6.58
C LYS A 29 -8.65 15.52 -6.42
N GLY A 30 -8.45 14.29 -5.94
CA GLY A 30 -7.13 13.71 -5.70
C GLY A 30 -6.40 14.24 -4.46
N GLN A 31 -7.09 14.99 -3.59
CA GLN A 31 -6.51 15.54 -2.38
C GLN A 31 -6.56 14.52 -1.23
N ASN A 32 -5.42 14.25 -0.61
CA ASN A 32 -5.35 13.45 0.59
C ASN A 32 -5.94 14.23 1.79
N THR A 33 -7.08 13.79 2.27
CA THR A 33 -7.80 14.40 3.38
C THR A 33 -7.63 13.66 4.71
N SER A 34 -6.73 12.66 4.77
CA SER A 34 -6.53 11.78 5.95
C SER A 34 -6.19 12.55 7.21
N ALA A 35 -5.26 13.51 7.12
CA ALA A 35 -4.84 14.34 8.24
C ALA A 35 -6.01 15.18 8.79
N ILE A 36 -6.81 15.77 7.88
CA ILE A 36 -7.96 16.60 8.22
C ILE A 36 -9.06 15.75 8.86
N PHE A 37 -9.35 14.60 8.25
CA PHE A 37 -10.39 13.69 8.73
C PHE A 37 -10.07 13.16 10.14
N GLY A 38 -8.85 12.67 10.36
CA GLY A 38 -8.47 12.11 11.64
C GLY A 38 -8.35 13.18 12.73
N PHE A 39 -7.87 14.38 12.41
CA PHE A 39 -7.89 15.51 13.35
C PHE A 39 -9.32 15.89 13.74
N LEU A 40 -10.20 16.05 12.74
CA LEU A 40 -11.61 16.40 12.95
C LEU A 40 -12.35 15.32 13.75
N THR A 41 -12.04 14.05 13.51
CA THR A 41 -12.58 12.93 14.28
C THR A 41 -12.19 13.05 15.76
N THR A 42 -10.91 13.30 16.03
CA THR A 42 -10.42 13.49 17.41
C THR A 42 -11.07 14.73 18.07
N LEU A 43 -11.18 15.84 17.34
CA LEU A 43 -11.83 17.05 17.85
C LEU A 43 -13.30 16.82 18.19
N ASN A 44 -14.05 16.15 17.31
CA ASN A 44 -15.45 15.83 17.57
C ASN A 44 -15.61 14.85 18.74
N GLU A 45 -14.67 13.92 18.90
CA GLU A 45 -14.65 13.00 20.03
C GLU A 45 -14.48 13.77 21.34
N VAL A 46 -13.58 14.75 21.40
CA VAL A 46 -13.42 15.64 22.57
C VAL A 46 -14.70 16.43 22.84
N LEU A 47 -15.28 17.05 21.82
CA LEU A 47 -16.48 17.87 21.98
C LEU A 47 -17.71 17.08 22.45
N GLN A 48 -17.89 15.85 21.94
CA GLN A 48 -19.09 15.05 22.19
C GLN A 48 -18.98 14.19 23.43
N LYS A 49 -17.83 13.52 23.67
CA LYS A 49 -17.66 12.60 24.79
C LYS A 49 -17.19 13.28 26.07
N GLU A 50 -16.16 14.09 25.93
CA GLU A 50 -15.54 14.72 27.09
C GLU A 50 -16.31 15.95 27.56
N GLN A 51 -17.10 16.57 26.68
CA GLN A 51 -17.95 17.73 26.95
C GLN A 51 -17.21 18.81 27.76
N PRO A 52 -16.09 19.36 27.21
CA PRO A 52 -15.29 20.34 27.95
C PRO A 52 -16.07 21.64 28.19
N ASP A 53 -15.80 22.31 29.32
CA ASP A 53 -16.30 23.68 29.55
C ASP A 53 -15.51 24.71 28.75
N LEU A 54 -14.19 24.47 28.58
CA LEU A 54 -13.26 25.29 27.83
C LEU A 54 -12.41 24.43 26.90
N LEU A 55 -12.06 24.98 25.73
CA LEU A 55 -11.24 24.31 24.73
C LEU A 55 -10.34 25.31 24.01
N ALA A 56 -9.07 24.93 23.81
CA ALA A 56 -8.15 25.64 22.93
C ALA A 56 -7.21 24.66 22.23
N ILE A 57 -6.64 25.09 21.10
CA ILE A 57 -5.77 24.25 20.27
C ILE A 57 -4.45 24.98 20.02
N GLY A 58 -3.33 24.36 20.43
CA GLY A 58 -1.97 24.87 20.25
C GLY A 58 -1.38 24.51 18.89
N PHE A 59 -0.73 25.45 18.24
CA PHE A 59 0.03 25.25 17.01
C PHE A 59 1.46 25.76 17.17
N ASP A 60 2.41 25.04 16.54
CA ASP A 60 3.76 25.56 16.37
C ASP A 60 3.74 26.74 15.40
N PRO A 61 4.46 27.83 15.70
CA PRO A 61 4.56 28.95 14.80
C PRO A 61 5.46 28.63 13.60
N ALA A 62 5.31 29.43 12.54
CA ALA A 62 6.25 29.38 11.44
C ALA A 62 7.59 30.03 11.86
N GLY A 63 8.71 29.33 11.65
CA GLY A 63 10.06 29.87 11.89
C GLY A 63 10.79 29.23 13.05
N HIS A 64 11.91 29.86 13.44
CA HIS A 64 12.78 29.39 14.52
C HIS A 64 12.20 29.73 15.89
N THR A 65 12.40 28.81 16.83
CA THR A 65 12.06 28.99 18.25
C THR A 65 13.32 29.24 19.08
N PHE A 66 13.17 29.63 20.33
CA PHE A 66 14.31 29.86 21.22
C PHE A 66 15.25 28.65 21.33
N ARG A 67 14.74 27.40 21.11
CA ARG A 67 15.57 26.19 21.10
C ARG A 67 16.55 26.17 19.91
N HIS A 68 16.13 26.71 18.74
CA HIS A 68 17.04 26.86 17.59
C HIS A 68 18.10 27.94 17.81
N GLU A 69 17.80 28.98 18.62
CA GLU A 69 18.78 30.00 18.99
C GLU A 69 19.83 29.42 19.94
N LEU A 70 19.42 28.54 20.85
CA LEU A 70 20.31 27.87 21.79
C LEU A 70 21.13 26.74 21.14
N PHE A 71 20.52 26.01 20.22
CA PHE A 71 21.14 24.87 19.54
C PHE A 71 20.70 24.86 18.06
N PRO A 72 21.51 25.42 17.15
CA PRO A 72 21.16 25.54 15.73
C PRO A 72 20.86 24.19 15.03
N GLU A 73 21.40 23.08 15.56
CA GLU A 73 21.18 21.73 15.04
C GLU A 73 19.87 21.10 15.58
N TYR A 74 19.13 21.78 16.43
CA TYR A 74 17.84 21.32 16.95
C TYR A 74 16.87 21.03 15.81
N LYS A 75 16.30 19.83 15.78
CA LYS A 75 15.40 19.34 14.74
C LYS A 75 15.98 19.31 13.30
N ALA A 76 17.30 19.53 13.13
CA ALA A 76 17.91 19.57 11.79
C ALA A 76 17.83 18.24 11.02
N GLN A 77 17.64 17.13 11.72
CA GLN A 77 17.50 15.79 11.12
C GLN A 77 16.05 15.40 10.79
N ARG A 78 15.06 16.24 11.16
CA ARG A 78 13.66 15.96 10.81
C ARG A 78 13.48 16.00 9.31
N GLU A 79 12.81 14.97 8.78
CA GLU A 79 12.36 14.97 7.38
C GLU A 79 11.43 16.18 7.13
N ALA A 80 11.47 16.71 5.91
CA ALA A 80 10.57 17.79 5.53
C ALA A 80 9.11 17.36 5.72
N THR A 81 8.30 18.25 6.28
CA THR A 81 6.86 18.02 6.45
C THR A 81 6.22 17.56 5.14
N PRO A 82 5.51 16.43 5.11
CA PRO A 82 4.80 15.97 3.91
C PRO A 82 3.92 17.05 3.30
N GLU A 83 3.88 17.13 1.97
CA GLU A 83 3.09 18.15 1.27
C GLU A 83 1.60 18.07 1.60
N ASP A 84 1.08 16.87 1.82
CA ASP A 84 -0.31 16.68 2.24
C ASP A 84 -0.60 17.31 3.60
N ILE A 85 0.32 17.22 4.55
CA ILE A 85 0.19 17.89 5.86
C ILE A 85 0.26 19.42 5.68
N LYS A 86 1.18 19.94 4.84
CA LYS A 86 1.27 21.37 4.56
C LYS A 86 -0.02 21.93 3.95
N ARG A 87 -0.69 21.13 3.10
CA ARG A 87 -2.00 21.48 2.51
C ARG A 87 -3.13 21.36 3.53
N ALA A 88 -3.06 20.39 4.43
CA ALA A 88 -4.08 20.13 5.44
C ALA A 88 -4.12 21.21 6.54
N VAL A 89 -2.97 21.72 6.98
CA VAL A 89 -2.88 22.66 8.12
C VAL A 89 -3.71 23.93 7.93
N PRO A 90 -3.69 24.65 6.80
CA PRO A 90 -4.57 25.81 6.58
C PRO A 90 -6.05 25.45 6.70
N ILE A 91 -6.47 24.34 6.11
CA ILE A 91 -7.85 23.86 6.13
C ILE A 91 -8.28 23.50 7.56
N ILE A 92 -7.40 22.84 8.32
CA ILE A 92 -7.64 22.52 9.73
C ILE A 92 -7.78 23.80 10.56
N LYS A 93 -6.95 24.83 10.32
CA LYS A 93 -7.09 26.13 10.99
C LYS A 93 -8.43 26.80 10.65
N ASP A 94 -8.89 26.70 9.41
CA ASP A 94 -10.19 27.25 9.01
C ASP A 94 -11.36 26.47 9.61
N LEU A 95 -11.24 25.14 9.71
CA LEU A 95 -12.19 24.29 10.45
C LEU A 95 -12.27 24.72 11.94
N ILE A 96 -11.14 24.89 12.61
CA ILE A 96 -11.07 25.29 14.02
C ILE A 96 -11.75 26.65 14.22
N LYS A 97 -11.50 27.60 13.32
CA LYS A 97 -12.18 28.92 13.33
C LYS A 97 -13.69 28.80 13.14
N ALA A 98 -14.13 27.92 12.21
CA ALA A 98 -15.54 27.66 11.99
C ALA A 98 -16.21 26.98 13.21
N TYR A 99 -15.48 26.18 13.97
CA TYR A 99 -15.90 25.68 15.28
C TYR A 99 -15.85 26.74 16.39
N ARG A 100 -15.36 27.97 16.09
CA ARG A 100 -15.14 29.06 17.04
C ARG A 100 -14.26 28.69 18.22
N ILE A 101 -13.26 27.83 17.97
CA ILE A 101 -12.29 27.39 18.97
C ILE A 101 -11.04 28.28 18.84
N PRO A 102 -10.53 28.85 19.94
CA PRO A 102 -9.31 29.65 19.92
C PRO A 102 -8.07 28.83 19.56
N ILE A 103 -7.23 29.43 18.71
CA ILE A 103 -5.92 28.90 18.33
C ILE A 103 -4.85 29.61 19.16
N LEU A 104 -4.02 28.84 19.83
CA LEU A 104 -2.86 29.33 20.59
C LEU A 104 -1.60 29.12 19.73
N GLU A 105 -1.00 30.21 19.27
CA GLU A 105 0.22 30.21 18.45
C GLU A 105 1.05 31.46 18.80
N VAL A 106 2.27 31.28 19.32
CA VAL A 106 3.12 32.37 19.77
C VAL A 106 4.46 32.30 19.07
N PRO A 107 4.87 33.33 18.31
CA PRO A 107 6.17 33.35 17.68
C PRO A 107 7.32 33.15 18.65
N GLY A 108 8.28 32.30 18.30
CA GLY A 108 9.46 31.99 19.11
C GLY A 108 9.28 30.88 20.14
N PHE A 109 8.06 30.36 20.34
CA PHE A 109 7.77 29.27 21.28
C PHE A 109 7.05 28.13 20.58
N GLU A 110 7.32 26.90 20.97
CA GLU A 110 6.64 25.73 20.43
C GLU A 110 5.25 25.52 21.05
N ALA A 111 4.40 24.71 20.42
CA ALA A 111 3.05 24.46 20.91
C ALA A 111 3.03 23.87 22.32
N ASP A 112 4.01 23.04 22.68
CA ASP A 112 4.14 22.46 23.99
C ASP A 112 4.41 23.51 25.10
N ASP A 113 5.24 24.53 24.80
CA ASP A 113 5.50 25.64 25.70
C ASP A 113 4.24 26.47 25.95
N VAL A 114 3.52 26.77 24.87
CA VAL A 114 2.27 27.57 24.91
C VAL A 114 1.18 26.82 25.67
N ILE A 115 0.98 25.53 25.35
CA ILE A 115 0.02 24.65 26.02
C ILE A 115 0.41 24.46 27.50
N GLY A 116 1.69 24.21 27.79
CA GLY A 116 2.19 24.05 29.15
C GLY A 116 1.98 25.28 30.01
N THR A 117 2.22 26.49 29.45
CA THR A 117 1.98 27.76 30.13
C THR A 117 0.48 27.95 30.44
N MET A 118 -0.38 27.73 29.45
CA MET A 118 -1.83 27.85 29.58
C MET A 118 -2.38 26.81 30.60
N ALA A 119 -1.90 25.57 30.53
CA ALA A 119 -2.31 24.48 31.42
C ALA A 119 -2.00 24.82 32.89
N LYS A 120 -0.77 25.29 33.17
CA LYS A 120 -0.39 25.69 34.54
C LYS A 120 -1.18 26.91 35.03
N ALA A 121 -1.46 27.85 34.13
CA ALA A 121 -2.30 29.01 34.47
C ALA A 121 -3.73 28.57 34.82
N ALA A 122 -4.32 27.70 34.03
CA ALA A 122 -5.68 27.21 34.26
C ALA A 122 -5.82 26.39 35.57
N VAL A 123 -4.81 25.58 35.89
CA VAL A 123 -4.81 24.87 37.20
C VAL A 123 -4.77 25.84 38.38
N ARG A 124 -4.03 26.93 38.29
CA ARG A 124 -4.00 28.00 39.35
C ARG A 124 -5.35 28.67 39.53
N GLU A 125 -6.13 28.78 38.46
CA GLU A 125 -7.51 29.33 38.50
C GLU A 125 -8.57 28.27 38.89
N GLY A 126 -8.12 27.04 39.19
CA GLY A 126 -9.00 25.99 39.70
C GLY A 126 -9.74 25.15 38.67
N TYR A 127 -9.22 25.09 37.45
CA TYR A 127 -9.72 24.20 36.42
C TYR A 127 -9.09 22.80 36.52
N GLU A 128 -9.80 21.76 36.11
CA GLU A 128 -9.26 20.46 35.76
C GLU A 128 -8.80 20.54 34.29
N VAL A 129 -7.50 20.31 34.02
CA VAL A 129 -6.92 20.46 32.69
C VAL A 129 -6.60 19.09 32.09
N ARG A 130 -6.94 18.92 30.81
CA ARG A 130 -6.63 17.75 30.01
C ARG A 130 -5.79 18.17 28.78
N MET A 131 -4.57 17.68 28.69
CA MET A 131 -3.70 17.87 27.52
C MET A 131 -3.88 16.70 26.59
N ILE A 132 -4.44 16.93 25.39
CA ILE A 132 -4.67 15.89 24.36
C ILE A 132 -3.49 15.89 23.41
N THR A 133 -2.57 14.96 23.59
CA THR A 133 -1.39 14.80 22.76
C THR A 133 -0.83 13.38 22.85
N PRO A 134 -0.31 12.79 21.73
CA PRO A 134 0.49 11.57 21.77
C PRO A 134 1.95 11.81 22.20
N ASP A 135 2.40 13.08 22.30
CA ASP A 135 3.79 13.40 22.59
C ASP A 135 4.14 13.11 24.06
N LYS A 136 5.20 12.32 24.25
CA LYS A 136 5.69 11.87 25.56
C LYS A 136 6.21 13.01 26.45
N ASP A 137 6.65 14.12 25.85
CA ASP A 137 7.33 15.20 26.57
C ASP A 137 6.38 15.95 27.50
N TYR A 138 5.08 15.97 27.17
CA TYR A 138 4.04 16.54 28.05
C TYR A 138 3.87 15.83 29.39
N ALA A 139 4.40 14.61 29.53
CA ALA A 139 4.35 13.88 30.80
C ALA A 139 5.05 14.60 31.96
N GLN A 140 6.03 15.48 31.66
CA GLN A 140 6.70 16.32 32.64
C GLN A 140 5.79 17.37 33.33
N LEU A 141 4.67 17.73 32.65
CA LEU A 141 3.75 18.75 33.14
C LEU A 141 2.66 18.17 34.06
N VAL A 142 2.53 16.86 34.10
CA VAL A 142 1.41 16.17 34.79
C VAL A 142 1.45 16.41 36.31
N GLU A 143 0.30 16.82 36.85
CA GLU A 143 0.06 17.05 38.28
C GLU A 143 -1.42 16.74 38.64
N PRO A 144 -1.85 16.73 39.91
CA PRO A 144 -3.14 16.21 40.28
C PRO A 144 -4.38 16.70 39.52
N ASN A 145 -4.36 17.96 39.05
CA ASN A 145 -5.46 18.53 38.24
C ASN A 145 -5.01 18.85 36.80
N LEU A 146 -3.88 18.33 36.38
CA LEU A 146 -3.32 18.48 35.03
C LEU A 146 -2.93 17.12 34.49
N LEU A 147 -3.80 16.54 33.68
CA LEU A 147 -3.64 15.18 33.18
C LEU A 147 -3.28 15.19 31.69
N MET A 148 -2.48 14.24 31.27
CA MET A 148 -2.21 13.97 29.88
C MET A 148 -3.17 12.88 29.38
N GLN A 149 -3.81 13.09 28.24
CA GLN A 149 -4.71 12.12 27.64
C GLN A 149 -4.24 11.81 26.22
N ARG A 150 -3.95 10.53 25.96
CA ARG A 150 -3.42 10.05 24.67
C ARG A 150 -4.52 9.31 23.93
N PRO A 151 -4.84 9.73 22.70
CA PRO A 151 -5.80 9.00 21.88
C PRO A 151 -5.31 7.56 21.62
N GLY A 152 -6.17 6.56 21.76
CA GLY A 152 -5.88 5.16 21.50
C GLY A 152 -5.56 4.87 20.02
N HIS A 153 -4.97 3.69 19.72
CA HIS A 153 -4.78 3.21 18.36
C HIS A 153 -5.96 2.31 17.95
N GLY A 154 -6.61 2.59 16.83
CA GLY A 154 -7.77 1.84 16.37
C GLY A 154 -8.91 1.91 17.40
N ASN A 155 -9.40 0.77 17.84
CA ASN A 155 -10.47 0.65 18.84
C ASN A 155 -9.96 0.65 20.29
N ALA A 156 -8.67 0.94 20.53
CA ALA A 156 -8.16 1.00 21.89
C ALA A 156 -8.68 2.24 22.63
N PRO A 157 -9.03 2.13 23.92
CA PRO A 157 -9.48 3.26 24.72
C PRO A 157 -8.37 4.31 24.87
N TRP A 158 -8.76 5.55 25.09
CA TRP A 158 -7.81 6.62 25.35
C TRP A 158 -7.08 6.39 26.68
N GLU A 159 -5.73 6.53 26.64
CA GLU A 159 -4.90 6.41 27.84
C GLU A 159 -4.88 7.73 28.61
N ILE A 160 -5.30 7.74 29.85
CA ILE A 160 -5.22 8.91 30.73
C ILE A 160 -4.03 8.70 31.67
N LEU A 161 -3.10 9.65 31.66
CA LEU A 161 -1.91 9.63 32.49
C LEU A 161 -1.99 10.74 33.54
N GLY A 162 -2.19 10.34 34.79
CA GLY A 162 -2.01 11.16 35.95
C GLY A 162 -0.63 10.98 36.56
N PRO A 163 -0.34 11.61 37.72
CA PRO A 163 0.98 11.54 38.34
C PRO A 163 1.45 10.11 38.64
N GLN A 164 0.55 9.25 39.05
CA GLN A 164 0.87 7.85 39.38
C GLN A 164 1.20 7.06 38.13
N GLU A 165 0.37 7.16 37.09
CA GLU A 165 0.54 6.45 35.83
C GLU A 165 1.84 6.88 35.11
N VAL A 166 2.22 8.16 35.19
CA VAL A 166 3.49 8.66 34.66
C VAL A 166 4.66 8.04 35.43
N CYS A 167 4.61 8.05 36.77
CA CYS A 167 5.65 7.47 37.59
C CYS A 167 5.82 5.96 37.34
N GLU A 168 4.72 5.20 37.23
CA GLU A 168 4.74 3.77 36.95
C GLU A 168 5.31 3.49 35.53
N LYS A 169 4.87 4.26 34.53
CA LYS A 169 5.26 4.09 33.13
C LYS A 169 6.76 4.29 32.89
N TYR A 170 7.37 5.26 33.53
CA TYR A 170 8.77 5.60 33.36
C TYR A 170 9.66 5.06 34.49
N GLY A 171 9.08 4.48 35.53
CA GLY A 171 9.81 4.00 36.72
C GLY A 171 10.41 5.12 37.54
N LEU A 172 9.77 6.28 37.61
CA LEU A 172 10.21 7.50 38.26
C LEU A 172 9.46 7.75 39.58
N GLN A 173 9.98 8.66 40.41
CA GLN A 173 9.36 9.04 41.69
C GLN A 173 8.41 10.24 41.55
N SER A 174 8.59 11.03 40.50
CA SER A 174 7.81 12.24 40.22
C SER A 174 7.72 12.49 38.74
N PRO A 175 6.57 13.03 38.20
CA PRO A 175 6.48 13.43 36.80
C PRO A 175 7.54 14.45 36.37
N LEU A 176 7.97 15.34 37.21
CA LEU A 176 9.05 16.29 36.93
C LEU A 176 10.36 15.63 36.55
N GLN A 177 10.66 14.43 37.06
CA GLN A 177 11.84 13.67 36.66
C GLN A 177 11.79 13.20 35.20
N VAL A 178 10.69 13.34 34.48
CA VAL A 178 10.65 13.10 33.03
C VAL A 178 11.59 14.05 32.29
N ILE A 179 11.78 15.28 32.76
CA ILE A 179 12.77 16.23 32.22
C ILE A 179 14.18 15.63 32.27
N ASP A 180 14.59 15.16 33.46
CA ASP A 180 15.91 14.56 33.68
C ASP A 180 16.07 13.22 32.92
N TYR A 181 14.99 12.45 32.83
CA TYR A 181 14.95 11.20 32.08
C TYR A 181 15.21 11.44 30.59
N LEU A 182 14.51 12.42 29.97
CA LEU A 182 14.71 12.81 28.59
C LEU A 182 16.08 13.47 28.36
N ALA A 183 16.55 14.28 29.31
CA ALA A 183 17.88 14.89 29.25
C ALA A 183 19.02 13.87 29.23
N LEU A 184 18.91 12.78 30.00
CA LEU A 184 19.88 11.69 29.98
C LEU A 184 19.82 10.85 28.70
N MET A 185 18.58 10.56 28.21
CA MET A 185 18.42 9.72 27.04
C MET A 185 18.70 10.43 25.71
N GLY A 186 18.48 11.74 25.67
CA GLY A 186 18.36 12.48 24.42
C GLY A 186 17.12 12.13 23.60
N ASP A 187 16.96 12.81 22.48
CA ASP A 187 15.94 12.50 21.48
C ASP A 187 16.51 12.61 20.06
N ALA A 188 16.64 11.45 19.41
CA ALA A 188 17.17 11.37 18.06
C ALA A 188 16.24 12.04 17.02
N ALA A 189 14.92 12.12 17.27
CA ALA A 189 13.97 12.77 16.38
C ALA A 189 14.14 14.29 16.37
N ASP A 190 14.52 14.85 17.53
CA ASP A 190 14.71 16.30 17.73
C ASP A 190 16.19 16.69 17.75
N ASN A 191 17.06 15.74 17.47
CA ASN A 191 18.52 15.91 17.52
C ASN A 191 19.04 16.41 18.87
N ILE A 192 18.40 15.96 19.95
CA ILE A 192 18.82 16.27 21.32
C ILE A 192 19.87 15.24 21.74
N PRO A 193 21.12 15.65 22.09
CA PRO A 193 22.25 14.73 22.22
C PRO A 193 22.11 13.73 23.36
N GLY A 194 21.58 14.12 24.50
CA GLY A 194 21.57 13.29 25.72
C GLY A 194 22.96 12.88 26.21
N CYS A 195 23.02 11.76 26.94
CA CYS A 195 24.26 11.10 27.28
C CYS A 195 24.47 9.86 26.44
N PRO A 196 25.41 9.83 25.47
CA PRO A 196 25.58 8.71 24.55
C PRO A 196 25.76 7.36 25.25
N GLY A 197 24.86 6.41 24.93
CA GLY A 197 24.83 5.06 25.49
C GLY A 197 24.23 4.95 26.89
N VAL A 198 23.48 5.98 27.32
CA VAL A 198 22.52 5.89 28.43
C VAL A 198 21.14 5.65 27.81
N GLY A 199 20.60 4.47 28.04
CA GLY A 199 19.26 4.10 27.56
C GLY A 199 18.22 4.14 28.69
N PRO A 200 16.95 3.81 28.39
CA PRO A 200 15.82 3.91 29.32
C PRO A 200 16.10 3.32 30.72
N LYS A 201 16.55 2.07 30.75
CA LYS A 201 16.82 1.35 32.01
C LYS A 201 17.93 2.03 32.86
N THR A 202 18.98 2.52 32.19
CA THR A 202 20.09 3.18 32.89
C THR A 202 19.63 4.54 33.42
N ALA A 203 18.92 5.33 32.62
CA ALA A 203 18.37 6.62 33.02
C ALA A 203 17.45 6.47 34.26
N THR A 204 16.49 5.53 34.19
CA THR A 204 15.60 5.23 35.32
C THR A 204 16.36 4.84 36.57
N THR A 205 17.36 3.94 36.46
CA THR A 205 18.17 3.49 37.63
C THR A 205 18.95 4.65 38.26
N LEU A 206 19.55 5.51 37.42
CA LEU A 206 20.28 6.68 37.91
C LEU A 206 19.37 7.68 38.61
N LEU A 207 18.20 7.95 38.07
CA LEU A 207 17.23 8.88 38.65
C LEU A 207 16.59 8.34 39.94
N GLN A 208 16.35 7.04 40.03
CA GLN A 208 15.93 6.40 41.29
C GLN A 208 16.98 6.50 42.37
N GLN A 209 18.27 6.47 42.04
CA GLN A 209 19.38 6.54 43.00
C GLN A 209 19.71 7.98 43.40
N PHE A 210 19.75 8.93 42.48
CA PHE A 210 20.26 10.28 42.69
C PHE A 210 19.19 11.39 42.59
N GLY A 211 18.07 11.15 41.93
CA GLY A 211 16.96 12.08 41.89
C GLY A 211 16.95 13.05 40.69
N SER A 212 18.07 13.65 40.33
CA SER A 212 18.17 14.62 39.25
C SER A 212 19.46 14.47 38.41
N CYS A 213 19.52 15.09 37.21
CA CYS A 213 20.74 15.16 36.43
C CYS A 213 21.87 15.89 37.16
N GLU A 214 21.56 16.94 37.90
CA GLU A 214 22.50 17.70 38.69
C GLU A 214 23.16 16.81 39.78
N ASP A 215 22.33 16.04 40.48
CA ASP A 215 22.81 15.12 41.52
C ASP A 215 23.62 13.96 40.93
N ILE A 216 23.22 13.43 39.78
CA ILE A 216 23.95 12.39 39.03
C ILE A 216 25.35 12.91 38.66
N ILE A 217 25.45 14.15 38.16
CA ILE A 217 26.72 14.79 37.77
C ILE A 217 27.59 15.04 39.03
N ALA A 218 26.99 15.59 40.10
CA ALA A 218 27.71 15.88 41.34
C ALA A 218 28.25 14.63 42.02
N HIS A 219 27.55 13.51 41.95
CA HIS A 219 27.93 12.22 42.53
C HIS A 219 28.50 11.23 41.50
N SER A 220 29.00 11.72 40.38
CA SER A 220 29.54 10.88 39.28
C SER A 220 30.68 9.96 39.76
N SER A 221 31.45 10.39 40.78
CA SER A 221 32.52 9.58 41.43
C SER A 221 32.01 8.29 42.09
N GLU A 222 30.72 8.22 42.47
CA GLU A 222 30.09 7.05 43.07
C GLU A 222 29.65 6.02 42.03
N LEU A 223 29.56 6.43 40.78
CA LEU A 223 29.22 5.57 39.66
C LEU A 223 30.36 4.64 39.26
N LYS A 224 30.05 3.44 38.78
CA LYS A 224 31.05 2.43 38.43
C LYS A 224 31.15 2.21 36.91
N GLY A 225 32.35 1.86 36.46
CA GLY A 225 32.60 1.37 35.10
C GLY A 225 32.30 2.40 33.99
N ALA A 226 31.73 1.94 32.88
CA ALA A 226 31.52 2.77 31.69
C ALA A 226 30.50 3.90 31.90
N VAL A 227 29.54 3.73 32.82
CA VAL A 227 28.52 4.74 33.09
C VAL A 227 29.13 6.00 33.69
N ARG A 228 30.04 5.84 34.67
CA ARG A 228 30.79 6.97 35.27
C ARG A 228 31.49 7.80 34.19
N LYS A 229 32.31 7.12 33.38
CA LYS A 229 33.08 7.78 32.32
C LYS A 229 32.18 8.57 31.37
N LYS A 230 31.05 7.98 30.96
CA LYS A 230 30.08 8.63 30.05
C LYS A 230 29.46 9.88 30.66
N ILE A 231 29.02 9.82 31.93
CA ILE A 231 28.43 10.99 32.59
C ILE A 231 29.46 12.10 32.72
N GLU A 232 30.72 11.76 33.12
CA GLU A 232 31.80 12.75 33.28
C GLU A 232 32.24 13.37 31.95
N GLU A 233 32.23 12.62 30.85
CA GLU A 233 32.59 13.09 29.50
C GLU A 233 31.49 13.92 28.80
N HIS A 234 30.21 13.78 29.18
CA HIS A 234 29.07 14.40 28.50
C HIS A 234 28.24 15.33 29.40
N VAL A 235 28.88 16.01 30.34
CA VAL A 235 28.20 16.92 31.30
C VAL A 235 27.50 18.07 30.58
N ASP A 236 28.14 18.64 29.57
CA ASP A 236 27.60 19.82 28.86
C ASP A 236 26.45 19.41 27.96
N GLU A 237 26.52 18.25 27.29
CA GLU A 237 25.43 17.69 26.48
C GLU A 237 24.22 17.33 27.34
N ILE A 238 24.41 16.79 28.55
CA ILE A 238 23.28 16.50 29.46
C ILE A 238 22.60 17.81 29.89
N LYS A 239 23.39 18.84 30.25
CA LYS A 239 22.84 20.14 30.64
C LYS A 239 22.10 20.82 29.50
N LEU A 240 22.68 20.82 28.29
CA LEU A 240 22.03 21.33 27.08
C LEU A 240 20.73 20.56 26.82
N SER A 241 20.79 19.23 26.86
CA SER A 241 19.60 18.39 26.63
C SER A 241 18.51 18.67 27.65
N LYS A 242 18.84 18.90 28.91
CA LYS A 242 17.86 19.29 29.95
C LYS A 242 17.14 20.59 29.60
N VAL A 243 17.86 21.60 29.09
CA VAL A 243 17.26 22.86 28.66
C VAL A 243 16.36 22.65 27.46
N LEU A 244 16.79 21.84 26.46
CA LEU A 244 16.05 21.59 25.24
C LEU A 244 14.78 20.77 25.46
N THR A 245 14.79 19.82 26.41
CA THR A 245 13.64 18.95 26.74
C THR A 245 12.68 19.61 27.72
N THR A 246 13.06 20.66 28.41
CA THR A 246 12.19 21.34 29.36
C THR A 246 11.15 22.18 28.63
N ILE A 247 9.88 21.89 28.87
CA ILE A 247 8.75 22.69 28.39
C ILE A 247 8.65 23.97 29.21
N LYS A 248 8.67 25.12 28.56
CA LYS A 248 8.51 26.41 29.23
C LYS A 248 7.05 26.62 29.67
N THR A 249 6.88 27.12 30.88
CA THR A 249 5.56 27.41 31.45
C THR A 249 5.38 28.89 31.81
N ASP A 250 6.18 29.74 31.19
CA ASP A 250 6.23 31.20 31.41
C ASP A 250 6.20 32.00 30.10
N VAL A 251 5.62 31.42 29.05
CA VAL A 251 5.42 32.11 27.75
C VAL A 251 4.57 33.37 27.94
N PRO A 252 4.91 34.52 27.37
CA PRO A 252 4.15 35.76 27.51
C PRO A 252 2.85 35.67 26.75
N LEU A 253 1.80 35.13 27.38
CA LEU A 253 0.46 34.97 26.83
C LEU A 253 -0.48 36.05 27.39
N GLN A 254 -1.25 36.70 26.51
CA GLN A 254 -2.41 37.50 26.90
C GLN A 254 -3.66 36.65 26.69
N TYR A 255 -4.41 36.37 27.73
CA TYR A 255 -5.61 35.57 27.66
C TYR A 255 -6.65 35.97 28.70
N ASP A 256 -7.92 35.75 28.35
CA ASP A 256 -9.05 35.70 29.24
C ASP A 256 -9.70 34.33 29.13
N PHE A 257 -9.96 33.63 30.24
CA PHE A 257 -10.54 32.28 30.19
C PHE A 257 -11.94 32.28 29.58
N GLU A 258 -12.66 33.41 29.58
CA GLU A 258 -13.99 33.54 28.94
C GLU A 258 -13.92 33.25 27.40
N GLN A 259 -12.81 33.59 26.73
CA GLN A 259 -12.64 33.36 25.28
C GLN A 259 -12.52 31.86 24.91
N PHE A 260 -12.21 31.00 25.89
CA PHE A 260 -12.06 29.56 25.65
C PHE A 260 -13.33 28.76 25.83
N LYS A 261 -14.43 29.42 26.23
CA LYS A 261 -15.74 28.78 26.31
C LYS A 261 -16.18 28.28 24.96
N ILE A 262 -16.80 27.10 24.95
CA ILE A 262 -17.34 26.52 23.74
C ILE A 262 -18.55 27.32 23.28
N GLU A 263 -18.50 27.79 22.04
CA GLU A 263 -19.59 28.48 21.37
C GLU A 263 -20.25 27.59 20.31
N GLU A 264 -21.45 27.94 19.89
CA GLU A 264 -22.10 27.31 18.75
C GLU A 264 -21.27 27.52 17.48
N PRO A 265 -20.94 26.46 16.72
CA PRO A 265 -20.11 26.56 15.53
C PRO A 265 -20.83 27.30 14.40
N ASP A 266 -20.05 27.90 13.52
CA ASP A 266 -20.52 28.45 12.24
C ASP A 266 -20.87 27.29 11.27
N LYS A 267 -22.15 26.89 11.29
CA LYS A 267 -22.64 25.75 10.51
C LYS A 267 -22.51 25.98 8.99
N GLU A 268 -22.61 27.23 8.51
CA GLU A 268 -22.51 27.50 7.08
C GLU A 268 -21.06 27.40 6.60
N ALA A 269 -20.12 27.94 7.35
CA ALA A 269 -18.69 27.78 7.06
C ALA A 269 -18.27 26.29 7.12
N LEU A 270 -18.74 25.52 8.12
CA LEU A 270 -18.48 24.10 8.21
C LEU A 270 -19.08 23.32 7.03
N ARG A 271 -20.32 23.66 6.62
CA ARG A 271 -20.97 23.02 5.46
C ARG A 271 -20.15 23.22 4.19
N GLN A 272 -19.68 24.44 3.96
CA GLN A 272 -18.83 24.71 2.79
C GLN A 272 -17.55 23.88 2.80
N ILE A 273 -16.82 23.89 3.93
CA ILE A 273 -15.57 23.13 4.05
C ILE A 273 -15.81 21.62 3.92
N PHE A 274 -16.83 21.06 4.57
CA PHE A 274 -17.15 19.64 4.47
C PHE A 274 -17.61 19.23 3.07
N THR A 275 -18.29 20.10 2.35
CA THR A 275 -18.67 19.87 0.95
C THR A 275 -17.43 19.84 0.05
N GLU A 276 -16.49 20.79 0.23
CA GLU A 276 -15.24 20.82 -0.54
C GLU A 276 -14.34 19.61 -0.29
N LEU A 277 -14.34 19.10 0.94
CA LEU A 277 -13.58 17.93 1.36
C LEU A 277 -14.32 16.61 1.11
N GLU A 278 -15.59 16.65 0.70
CA GLU A 278 -16.48 15.49 0.51
C GLU A 278 -16.71 14.68 1.79
N PHE A 279 -16.75 15.35 2.93
CA PHE A 279 -16.99 14.75 4.24
C PHE A 279 -18.49 14.55 4.50
N ARG A 280 -19.11 13.62 3.78
CA ARG A 280 -20.56 13.36 3.82
C ARG A 280 -21.09 13.06 5.23
N SER A 281 -20.36 12.28 6.03
CA SER A 281 -20.72 11.95 7.40
C SER A 281 -20.80 13.17 8.33
N PHE A 282 -19.91 14.14 8.14
CA PHE A 282 -19.93 15.39 8.90
C PHE A 282 -21.02 16.34 8.41
N LEU A 283 -21.32 16.34 7.11
CA LEU A 283 -22.46 17.11 6.55
C LEU A 283 -23.79 16.64 7.11
N THR A 284 -24.04 15.34 7.11
CA THR A 284 -25.27 14.73 7.64
C THR A 284 -25.49 15.09 9.12
N LYS A 285 -24.42 15.12 9.92
CA LYS A 285 -24.48 15.51 11.34
C LYS A 285 -24.76 16.99 11.53
N LEU A 286 -24.21 17.83 10.67
CA LEU A 286 -24.34 19.28 10.74
C LEU A 286 -25.80 19.73 10.45
N ASP A 287 -26.47 19.03 9.51
CA ASP A 287 -27.81 19.38 9.06
C ASP A 287 -28.93 18.90 10.00
N GLY A 288 -28.63 17.96 10.91
CA GLY A 288 -29.66 17.33 11.74
C GLY A 288 -30.65 16.51 10.89
N PRO A 289 -31.66 15.85 11.46
CA PRO A 289 -32.64 15.13 10.66
C PRO A 289 -33.49 16.12 9.86
N GLN A 290 -33.22 16.29 8.58
CA GLN A 290 -34.00 17.15 7.69
C GLN A 290 -35.44 16.61 7.56
N LYS A 291 -36.41 17.49 7.86
CA LYS A 291 -37.76 17.31 7.35
C LYS A 291 -37.76 17.51 5.85
N SER A 292 -37.62 16.45 5.08
CA SER A 292 -37.74 16.50 3.62
C SER A 292 -39.17 16.85 3.23
N SER A 293 -39.31 17.89 2.41
CA SER A 293 -40.52 18.17 1.68
C SER A 293 -40.76 17.07 0.65
N LYS A 294 -41.89 16.43 0.80
CA LYS A 294 -42.60 15.49 -0.07
C LYS A 294 -42.03 15.19 -1.46
N SER A 295 -41.45 14.00 -1.66
CA SER A 295 -41.93 13.02 -2.60
C SER A 295 -41.27 11.66 -2.33
N ALA A 296 -42.15 10.63 -2.21
CA ALA A 296 -41.89 9.21 -1.89
C ALA A 296 -41.69 8.87 -0.42
N SER A 297 -42.77 8.41 0.13
CA SER A 297 -43.02 7.88 1.46
C SER A 297 -42.09 6.75 1.87
N VAL A 298 -41.31 6.98 2.93
CA VAL A 298 -41.02 5.98 3.97
C VAL A 298 -41.12 6.72 5.32
N GLU A 299 -42.14 6.41 6.10
CA GLU A 299 -42.30 6.92 7.45
C GLU A 299 -41.25 6.31 8.39
N LEU A 300 -40.38 7.15 8.91
CA LEU A 300 -39.57 6.84 10.07
C LEU A 300 -40.36 7.27 11.30
N SER A 301 -40.95 6.33 12.03
CA SER A 301 -41.55 6.58 13.33
C SER A 301 -40.47 6.68 14.40
N LEU A 302 -40.36 7.90 14.93
CA LEU A 302 -39.55 8.22 16.11
C LEU A 302 -40.45 8.03 17.35
N PHE A 303 -40.23 6.97 18.11
CA PHE A 303 -40.67 6.96 19.53
C PHE A 303 -39.55 6.43 20.40
N GLY A 304 -39.11 7.29 21.25
CA GLY A 304 -38.24 6.97 22.35
C GLY A 304 -38.94 6.18 23.47
N SER A 305 -38.18 5.30 24.07
CA SER A 305 -38.37 4.96 25.47
C SER A 305 -37.00 4.79 26.11
N GLU A 306 -36.85 5.55 27.21
CA GLU A 306 -35.73 5.41 28.12
C GLU A 306 -35.62 3.98 28.65
N SER A 307 -34.43 3.41 28.61
CA SER A 307 -33.80 2.79 29.79
C SER A 307 -32.53 2.05 29.47
N THR A 308 -31.58 2.23 30.37
CA THR A 308 -30.40 1.43 30.72
C THR A 308 -29.13 1.62 29.91
N GLU A 309 -28.17 2.10 30.68
CA GLU A 309 -26.75 2.23 30.41
C GLU A 309 -26.14 1.01 29.71
N ASP A 310 -25.62 1.25 28.50
CA ASP A 310 -24.59 0.39 27.94
C ASP A 310 -23.45 1.25 27.48
N LYS A 311 -22.26 1.07 28.09
CA LYS A 311 -21.03 1.79 27.81
C LYS A 311 -20.40 1.20 26.56
N GLY A 312 -20.95 1.46 25.38
CA GLY A 312 -20.44 1.07 24.06
C GLY A 312 -19.81 2.26 23.33
N ASN A 313 -18.68 1.99 22.84
CA ASN A 313 -17.68 2.80 22.11
C ASN A 313 -18.26 3.79 21.07
N ASP A 314 -18.13 5.09 21.27
CA ASP A 314 -18.72 6.16 20.44
C ASP A 314 -18.01 6.45 19.09
N SER A 315 -16.86 5.84 18.77
CA SER A 315 -16.32 5.84 17.39
C SER A 315 -17.24 5.06 16.44
N GLU A 316 -18.15 4.28 16.96
CA GLU A 316 -19.18 3.50 16.25
C GLU A 316 -20.36 4.32 15.74
N ARG A 317 -20.59 5.53 16.26
CA ARG A 317 -21.73 6.39 15.85
C ARG A 317 -21.49 7.22 14.59
N LEU A 318 -20.28 7.18 14.02
CA LEU A 318 -19.94 7.90 12.78
C LEU A 318 -20.48 7.21 11.50
N PHE A 319 -20.63 5.89 11.54
CA PHE A 319 -21.13 5.08 10.44
C PHE A 319 -22.46 4.44 10.82
N SER A 320 -23.36 4.29 9.85
CA SER A 320 -24.52 3.42 10.02
C SER A 320 -24.05 1.96 10.10
N ARG A 321 -24.74 1.15 10.91
CA ARG A 321 -24.51 -0.29 11.04
C ARG A 321 -25.80 -1.04 10.84
N LEU A 322 -25.73 -2.32 10.53
CA LEU A 322 -26.89 -3.19 10.33
C LEU A 322 -27.89 -3.09 11.48
N GLU A 323 -27.43 -3.05 12.72
CA GLU A 323 -28.23 -2.99 13.94
C GLU A 323 -29.15 -1.76 14.03
N ASN A 324 -28.78 -0.68 13.32
CA ASN A 324 -29.49 0.60 13.34
C ASN A 324 -30.37 0.83 12.11
N LEU A 325 -30.54 -0.20 11.26
CA LEU A 325 -31.27 -0.12 9.99
C LEU A 325 -32.40 -1.14 9.94
N SER A 326 -33.41 -0.84 9.13
CA SER A 326 -34.44 -1.83 8.79
C SER A 326 -33.94 -2.65 7.62
N TYR A 327 -33.93 -3.97 7.74
CA TYR A 327 -33.46 -4.89 6.71
C TYR A 327 -34.30 -6.17 6.67
N GLU A 328 -34.33 -6.82 5.52
CA GLU A 328 -34.96 -8.11 5.28
C GLU A 328 -33.89 -9.15 4.87
N TYR A 329 -33.18 -9.69 5.85
CA TYR A 329 -32.21 -10.77 5.64
C TYR A 329 -32.83 -12.11 6.00
N LYS A 330 -32.85 -13.03 5.04
CA LYS A 330 -33.53 -14.32 5.20
C LYS A 330 -32.54 -15.48 5.11
N LEU A 331 -32.57 -16.36 6.10
CA LEU A 331 -31.93 -17.66 6.05
C LEU A 331 -32.85 -18.63 5.28
N ILE A 332 -32.36 -19.29 4.25
CA ILE A 332 -33.05 -20.32 3.49
C ILE A 332 -32.83 -21.68 4.16
N GLU A 333 -33.90 -22.30 4.61
CA GLU A 333 -33.80 -23.49 5.46
C GLU A 333 -33.96 -24.82 4.72
N ASN A 334 -34.53 -24.78 3.51
CA ASN A 334 -34.88 -26.00 2.78
C ASN A 334 -34.85 -25.82 1.24
N GLU A 335 -34.88 -26.93 0.49
CA GLU A 335 -34.80 -26.95 -0.97
C GLU A 335 -36.00 -26.26 -1.65
N THR A 336 -37.19 -26.25 -1.02
CA THR A 336 -38.35 -25.58 -1.60
C THR A 336 -38.14 -24.07 -1.62
N GLU A 337 -37.70 -23.51 -0.49
CA GLU A 337 -37.35 -22.08 -0.41
C GLU A 337 -36.19 -21.73 -1.34
N ALA A 338 -35.20 -22.61 -1.49
CA ALA A 338 -34.09 -22.42 -2.44
C ALA A 338 -34.58 -22.34 -3.89
N LYS A 339 -35.54 -23.18 -4.28
CA LYS A 339 -36.19 -23.12 -5.62
C LYS A 339 -36.98 -21.83 -5.82
N GLU A 340 -37.80 -21.46 -4.83
CA GLU A 340 -38.54 -20.20 -4.84
C GLU A 340 -37.62 -19.00 -5.01
N LEU A 341 -36.48 -19.00 -4.30
CA LEU A 341 -35.45 -17.96 -4.43
C LEU A 341 -34.82 -17.99 -5.82
N ALA A 342 -34.46 -19.14 -6.36
CA ALA A 342 -33.90 -19.25 -7.70
C ALA A 342 -34.86 -18.74 -8.77
N ASP A 343 -36.13 -19.11 -8.67
CA ASP A 343 -37.19 -18.63 -9.57
C ASP A 343 -37.36 -17.10 -9.46
N PHE A 344 -37.29 -16.56 -8.23
CA PHE A 344 -37.32 -15.12 -7.99
C PHE A 344 -36.11 -14.41 -8.61
N LEU A 345 -34.89 -14.92 -8.39
CA LEU A 345 -33.67 -14.33 -8.96
C LEU A 345 -33.72 -14.30 -10.51
N LEU A 346 -34.31 -15.31 -11.14
CA LEU A 346 -34.49 -15.34 -12.61
C LEU A 346 -35.41 -14.25 -13.15
N THR A 347 -36.25 -13.64 -12.31
CA THR A 347 -37.13 -12.53 -12.71
C THR A 347 -36.43 -11.16 -12.66
N ASN A 348 -35.21 -11.08 -12.09
CA ASN A 348 -34.49 -9.84 -11.92
C ASN A 348 -33.47 -9.62 -13.04
N GLU A 349 -33.21 -8.37 -13.37
CA GLU A 349 -32.18 -7.98 -14.34
C GLU A 349 -30.78 -7.95 -13.73
N ILE A 350 -30.72 -7.88 -12.42
CA ILE A 350 -29.49 -7.73 -11.64
C ILE A 350 -29.61 -8.40 -10.27
N PHE A 351 -28.54 -9.01 -9.81
CA PHE A 351 -28.35 -9.41 -8.41
C PHE A 351 -26.87 -9.38 -8.03
N SER A 352 -26.59 -9.18 -6.76
CA SER A 352 -25.26 -9.46 -6.20
C SER A 352 -25.16 -10.88 -5.69
N LEU A 353 -23.94 -11.39 -5.68
CA LEU A 353 -23.62 -12.71 -5.13
C LEU A 353 -22.33 -12.64 -4.33
N ASP A 354 -22.25 -13.51 -3.34
CA ASP A 354 -21.02 -13.81 -2.60
C ASP A 354 -21.03 -15.28 -2.16
N THR A 355 -19.85 -15.88 -1.94
CA THR A 355 -19.68 -17.26 -1.51
C THR A 355 -18.94 -17.36 -0.20
N GLU A 356 -19.57 -17.99 0.80
CA GLU A 356 -18.93 -18.33 2.06
C GLU A 356 -18.21 -19.67 1.95
N THR A 357 -16.96 -19.72 2.40
CA THR A 357 -16.08 -20.86 2.16
C THR A 357 -15.21 -21.23 3.36
N THR A 358 -14.56 -22.40 3.26
CA THR A 358 -13.66 -22.90 4.31
C THR A 358 -12.23 -22.39 4.20
N SER A 359 -11.84 -21.73 3.11
CA SER A 359 -10.47 -21.34 2.83
C SER A 359 -10.41 -20.10 1.96
N ILE A 360 -9.38 -19.30 2.11
CA ILE A 360 -9.05 -18.18 1.19
C ILE A 360 -8.41 -18.69 -0.13
N GLU A 361 -7.94 -19.94 -0.18
CA GLU A 361 -7.42 -20.58 -1.39
C GLU A 361 -8.56 -21.20 -2.18
N ALA A 362 -9.01 -20.51 -3.23
CA ALA A 362 -10.25 -20.84 -3.95
C ALA A 362 -10.28 -22.26 -4.54
N LEU A 363 -9.15 -22.83 -4.96
CA LEU A 363 -9.06 -24.16 -5.52
C LEU A 363 -9.35 -25.27 -4.50
N ASP A 364 -8.96 -25.05 -3.25
CA ASP A 364 -9.12 -26.01 -2.15
C ASP A 364 -10.34 -25.70 -1.27
N ALA A 365 -10.98 -24.56 -1.51
CA ALA A 365 -12.11 -24.08 -0.73
C ALA A 365 -13.36 -24.95 -0.95
N LYS A 366 -14.01 -25.32 0.15
CA LYS A 366 -15.34 -25.92 0.13
C LYS A 366 -16.37 -24.86 0.45
N LEU A 367 -17.50 -24.89 -0.28
CA LEU A 367 -18.61 -23.99 0.00
C LEU A 367 -19.20 -24.26 1.38
N VAL A 368 -19.58 -23.17 2.04
CA VAL A 368 -20.35 -23.16 3.30
C VAL A 368 -21.71 -22.53 3.05
N GLY A 369 -21.80 -21.57 2.14
CA GLY A 369 -23.06 -20.95 1.76
C GLY A 369 -22.97 -20.06 0.54
N LEU A 370 -24.14 -19.61 0.07
CA LEU A 370 -24.31 -18.67 -1.03
C LEU A 370 -25.16 -17.52 -0.51
N SER A 371 -24.78 -16.29 -0.79
CA SER A 371 -25.63 -15.13 -0.50
C SER A 371 -25.98 -14.36 -1.76
N PHE A 372 -27.16 -13.74 -1.74
CA PHE A 372 -27.75 -13.00 -2.84
C PHE A 372 -28.45 -11.75 -2.35
N SER A 373 -28.38 -10.67 -3.12
CA SER A 373 -29.22 -9.47 -2.92
C SER A 373 -29.70 -8.93 -4.27
N THR A 374 -30.93 -8.39 -4.32
CA THR A 374 -31.53 -7.79 -5.53
C THR A 374 -31.92 -6.33 -5.33
N GLU A 375 -32.00 -5.88 -4.10
CA GLU A 375 -32.34 -4.50 -3.71
C GLU A 375 -31.71 -4.15 -2.36
N ASP A 376 -31.58 -2.87 -2.08
CA ASP A 376 -30.97 -2.35 -0.85
C ASP A 376 -31.63 -2.94 0.39
N PHE A 377 -30.82 -3.44 1.33
CA PHE A 377 -31.24 -4.00 2.61
C PHE A 377 -32.09 -5.28 2.54
N ARG A 378 -32.06 -5.97 1.42
CA ARG A 378 -32.76 -7.24 1.25
C ARG A 378 -31.82 -8.29 0.67
N ALA A 379 -31.61 -9.36 1.43
CA ALA A 379 -30.68 -10.41 1.01
C ALA A 379 -31.09 -11.80 1.56
N TRP A 380 -30.52 -12.82 0.94
CA TRP A 380 -30.76 -14.22 1.28
C TRP A 380 -29.45 -14.95 1.45
N TYR A 381 -29.40 -15.84 2.44
CA TYR A 381 -28.30 -16.77 2.65
C TYR A 381 -28.80 -18.21 2.51
N VAL A 382 -28.12 -18.98 1.65
CA VAL A 382 -28.42 -20.39 1.38
C VAL A 382 -27.29 -21.23 1.92
N PRO A 383 -27.48 -21.97 3.04
CA PRO A 383 -26.45 -22.84 3.56
C PRO A 383 -26.14 -23.99 2.58
N VAL A 384 -24.84 -24.27 2.41
CA VAL A 384 -24.36 -25.35 1.54
C VAL A 384 -23.58 -26.37 2.38
N SER A 385 -23.86 -27.66 2.14
CA SER A 385 -23.15 -28.75 2.83
C SER A 385 -21.69 -28.82 2.34
N ARG A 386 -20.76 -29.08 3.24
CA ARG A 386 -19.35 -29.35 2.89
C ARG A 386 -19.15 -30.68 2.14
N GLU A 387 -20.16 -31.54 2.11
CA GLU A 387 -20.16 -32.76 1.31
C GLU A 387 -20.44 -32.40 -0.15
N THR A 388 -19.48 -32.65 -1.05
CA THR A 388 -19.53 -32.25 -2.45
C THR A 388 -20.82 -32.63 -3.16
N GLU A 389 -21.31 -33.85 -2.97
CA GLU A 389 -22.53 -34.34 -3.63
C GLU A 389 -23.79 -33.59 -3.14
N LYS A 390 -23.85 -33.23 -1.88
CA LYS A 390 -24.96 -32.44 -1.32
C LYS A 390 -24.85 -30.98 -1.78
N ALA A 391 -23.64 -30.42 -1.83
CA ALA A 391 -23.38 -29.11 -2.37
C ALA A 391 -23.84 -28.99 -3.83
N LYS A 392 -23.47 -29.97 -4.67
CA LYS A 392 -23.89 -30.01 -6.08
C LYS A 392 -25.40 -29.99 -6.24
N LYS A 393 -26.16 -30.69 -5.41
CA LYS A 393 -27.63 -30.67 -5.47
C LYS A 393 -28.22 -29.28 -5.24
N ILE A 394 -27.72 -28.55 -4.29
CA ILE A 394 -28.16 -27.16 -4.04
C ILE A 394 -27.73 -26.25 -5.19
N LEU A 395 -26.52 -26.37 -5.65
CA LEU A 395 -25.98 -25.56 -6.76
C LEU A 395 -26.73 -25.80 -8.07
N GLU A 396 -27.19 -27.02 -8.35
CA GLU A 396 -28.02 -27.30 -9.52
C GLU A 396 -29.33 -26.50 -9.53
N ILE A 397 -29.88 -26.16 -8.35
CA ILE A 397 -31.06 -25.29 -8.26
C ILE A 397 -30.73 -23.87 -8.80
N PHE A 398 -29.54 -23.39 -8.49
CA PHE A 398 -29.07 -22.04 -8.86
C PHE A 398 -28.30 -22.00 -10.18
N ARG A 399 -27.99 -23.16 -10.82
CA ARG A 399 -27.31 -23.20 -12.12
C ARG A 399 -27.98 -22.29 -13.17
N PRO A 400 -29.33 -22.34 -13.36
CA PRO A 400 -29.99 -21.46 -14.32
C PRO A 400 -29.84 -19.97 -14.02
N VAL A 401 -29.63 -19.61 -12.74
CA VAL A 401 -29.40 -18.22 -12.29
C VAL A 401 -27.98 -17.77 -12.63
N TYR A 402 -27.00 -18.59 -12.27
CA TYR A 402 -25.58 -18.28 -12.49
C TYR A 402 -25.21 -18.27 -13.97
N GLU A 403 -25.75 -19.21 -14.75
CA GLU A 403 -25.44 -19.38 -16.16
C GLU A 403 -26.36 -18.57 -17.10
N ASN A 404 -27.24 -17.70 -16.54
CA ASN A 404 -28.11 -16.84 -17.33
C ASN A 404 -27.30 -15.72 -18.04
N PRO A 405 -27.26 -15.68 -19.38
CA PRO A 405 -26.46 -14.70 -20.11
C PRO A 405 -27.04 -13.27 -20.10
N LYS A 406 -28.24 -13.06 -19.55
CA LYS A 406 -28.93 -11.77 -19.60
C LYS A 406 -28.87 -11.02 -18.28
N ILE A 407 -28.68 -11.72 -17.16
CA ILE A 407 -28.70 -11.12 -15.82
C ILE A 407 -27.29 -10.60 -15.46
N LEU A 408 -27.22 -9.36 -15.01
CA LEU A 408 -26.00 -8.77 -14.47
C LEU A 408 -25.71 -9.34 -13.08
N LYS A 409 -24.53 -9.92 -12.87
CA LYS A 409 -24.05 -10.40 -11.59
C LYS A 409 -23.03 -9.44 -11.03
N VAL A 410 -23.27 -8.99 -9.81
CA VAL A 410 -22.41 -8.06 -9.07
C VAL A 410 -21.70 -8.83 -7.97
N GLY A 411 -20.41 -8.59 -7.76
CA GLY A 411 -19.66 -9.20 -6.65
C GLY A 411 -18.47 -8.37 -6.26
N GLN A 412 -17.82 -8.77 -5.19
CA GLN A 412 -16.59 -8.18 -4.67
C GLN A 412 -15.46 -9.20 -4.79
N ASN A 413 -14.48 -8.98 -5.68
CA ASN A 413 -13.44 -9.97 -6.01
C ASN A 413 -14.03 -11.26 -6.62
N LEU A 414 -14.91 -11.09 -7.58
CA LEU A 414 -15.65 -12.16 -8.27
C LEU A 414 -14.78 -13.28 -8.83
N LYS A 415 -13.51 -13.04 -9.10
CA LYS A 415 -12.58 -14.07 -9.53
C LYS A 415 -12.51 -15.24 -8.54
N TYR A 416 -12.57 -14.92 -7.24
CA TYR A 416 -12.61 -15.93 -6.18
C TYR A 416 -13.87 -16.79 -6.31
N ASP A 417 -15.04 -16.18 -6.38
CA ASP A 417 -16.33 -16.87 -6.48
C ASP A 417 -16.44 -17.71 -7.75
N LEU A 418 -16.00 -17.15 -8.89
CA LEU A 418 -15.86 -17.88 -10.15
C LEU A 418 -15.05 -19.17 -10.00
N THR A 419 -13.91 -19.07 -9.32
CA THR A 419 -13.02 -20.23 -9.13
C THR A 419 -13.64 -21.28 -8.20
N VAL A 420 -14.26 -20.83 -7.10
CA VAL A 420 -14.95 -21.70 -6.15
C VAL A 420 -16.13 -22.42 -6.80
N LEU A 421 -16.99 -21.69 -7.52
CA LEU A 421 -18.15 -22.26 -8.21
C LEU A 421 -17.73 -23.26 -9.31
N ALA A 422 -16.64 -22.97 -10.02
CA ALA A 422 -16.09 -23.88 -11.01
C ALA A 422 -15.58 -25.22 -10.44
N ASN A 423 -15.25 -25.30 -9.12
CA ASN A 423 -14.97 -26.59 -8.47
C ASN A 423 -16.19 -27.53 -8.42
N TYR A 424 -17.38 -26.97 -8.61
CA TYR A 424 -18.65 -27.69 -8.62
C TYR A 424 -19.31 -27.71 -10.04
N ASP A 425 -18.55 -27.43 -11.08
CA ASP A 425 -18.99 -27.37 -12.47
C ASP A 425 -20.07 -26.29 -12.75
N ILE A 426 -20.09 -25.21 -11.96
CA ILE A 426 -20.97 -24.04 -12.16
C ILE A 426 -20.15 -22.90 -12.78
N HIS A 427 -20.71 -22.29 -13.84
CA HIS A 427 -20.05 -21.21 -14.56
C HIS A 427 -20.88 -19.94 -14.55
N LEU A 428 -20.29 -18.82 -14.19
CA LEU A 428 -20.98 -17.53 -14.32
C LEU A 428 -20.98 -17.10 -15.78
N SER A 429 -22.16 -16.80 -16.31
CA SER A 429 -22.36 -16.32 -17.68
C SER A 429 -23.06 -14.98 -17.72
N GLY A 430 -22.87 -14.23 -18.79
CA GLY A 430 -23.46 -12.91 -18.98
C GLY A 430 -22.63 -11.77 -18.39
N PRO A 431 -23.23 -10.57 -18.25
CA PRO A 431 -22.50 -9.41 -17.76
C PRO A 431 -22.14 -9.56 -16.29
N LEU A 432 -20.92 -9.11 -15.95
CA LEU A 432 -20.37 -9.14 -14.61
C LEU A 432 -19.96 -7.72 -14.18
N PHE A 433 -20.05 -7.41 -12.89
CA PHE A 433 -19.55 -6.18 -12.30
C PHE A 433 -18.82 -6.49 -10.99
N ASP A 434 -17.53 -6.24 -10.95
CA ASP A 434 -16.69 -6.42 -9.76
C ASP A 434 -16.40 -5.07 -9.09
N THR A 435 -16.87 -4.91 -7.86
CA THR A 435 -16.72 -3.65 -7.09
C THR A 435 -15.27 -3.35 -6.72
N MET A 436 -14.45 -4.37 -6.51
CA MET A 436 -13.01 -4.23 -6.25
C MET A 436 -12.29 -3.67 -7.48
N LEU A 437 -12.54 -4.25 -8.67
CA LEU A 437 -11.93 -3.81 -9.93
C LEU A 437 -12.44 -2.43 -10.36
N ALA A 438 -13.71 -2.13 -10.11
CA ALA A 438 -14.27 -0.80 -10.36
C ALA A 438 -13.53 0.26 -9.55
N HIS A 439 -13.40 0.06 -8.24
CA HIS A 439 -12.68 1.01 -7.39
C HIS A 439 -11.17 1.07 -7.69
N TYR A 440 -10.56 -0.04 -8.05
CA TYR A 440 -9.16 -0.04 -8.48
C TYR A 440 -8.90 0.91 -9.67
N LEU A 441 -9.80 0.95 -10.65
CA LEU A 441 -9.65 1.89 -11.79
C LEU A 441 -9.91 3.34 -11.39
N ILE A 442 -10.77 3.58 -10.40
CA ILE A 442 -11.06 4.93 -9.88
C ILE A 442 -9.88 5.46 -9.05
N GLN A 443 -9.32 4.62 -8.16
CA GLN A 443 -8.28 4.97 -7.20
C GLN A 443 -7.26 3.84 -7.02
N PRO A 444 -6.33 3.63 -7.97
CA PRO A 444 -5.45 2.44 -8.01
C PRO A 444 -4.47 2.30 -6.84
N GLU A 445 -4.23 3.36 -6.07
CA GLU A 445 -3.28 3.35 -4.96
C GLU A 445 -3.94 3.10 -3.58
N LEU A 446 -5.28 2.98 -3.53
CA LEU A 446 -6.03 2.78 -2.30
C LEU A 446 -6.31 1.30 -2.02
N ARG A 447 -6.98 1.04 -0.89
CA ARG A 447 -7.54 -0.29 -0.60
C ARG A 447 -8.85 -0.47 -1.34
N HIS A 448 -9.12 -1.71 -1.74
CA HIS A 448 -10.30 -2.06 -2.52
C HIS A 448 -11.17 -3.12 -1.82
N ASN A 449 -10.92 -3.38 -0.53
CA ASN A 449 -11.76 -4.31 0.24
C ASN A 449 -13.12 -3.68 0.56
N MET A 450 -14.12 -4.51 0.69
CA MET A 450 -15.52 -4.11 0.86
C MET A 450 -15.75 -3.19 2.07
N ASP A 451 -15.15 -3.49 3.23
CA ASP A 451 -15.27 -2.65 4.43
C ASP A 451 -14.89 -1.20 4.15
N TYR A 452 -13.73 -1.01 3.50
CA TYR A 452 -13.24 0.32 3.13
C TYR A 452 -14.16 1.02 2.13
N LEU A 453 -14.66 0.29 1.13
CA LEU A 453 -15.60 0.83 0.13
C LEU A 453 -16.95 1.20 0.77
N ALA A 454 -17.46 0.37 1.68
CA ALA A 454 -18.68 0.66 2.42
C ALA A 454 -18.55 1.92 3.28
N GLU A 455 -17.41 2.09 3.96
CA GLU A 455 -17.14 3.31 4.74
C GLU A 455 -17.11 4.57 3.88
N ILE A 456 -16.46 4.52 2.70
CA ILE A 456 -16.26 5.71 1.86
C ILE A 456 -17.52 6.05 1.05
N TYR A 457 -18.14 5.05 0.40
CA TYR A 457 -19.24 5.28 -0.54
C TYR A 457 -20.61 5.24 0.10
N LEU A 458 -20.80 4.41 1.14
CA LEU A 458 -22.09 4.21 1.77
C LEU A 458 -22.20 4.83 3.17
N ASN A 459 -21.09 5.33 3.73
CA ASN A 459 -21.02 5.75 5.14
C ASN A 459 -21.52 4.64 6.09
N TYR A 460 -21.10 3.41 5.80
CA TYR A 460 -21.58 2.20 6.44
C TYR A 460 -20.40 1.37 6.97
N LYS A 461 -20.50 0.85 8.17
CA LYS A 461 -19.54 -0.04 8.79
C LYS A 461 -20.09 -1.47 8.80
N THR A 462 -19.43 -2.34 8.07
CA THR A 462 -19.78 -3.76 7.94
C THR A 462 -19.45 -4.56 9.21
N ILE A 463 -20.03 -5.74 9.31
CA ILE A 463 -19.65 -6.76 10.28
C ILE A 463 -18.30 -7.33 9.83
N HIS A 464 -17.28 -7.27 10.69
CA HIS A 464 -15.97 -7.84 10.34
C HIS A 464 -15.95 -9.36 10.53
N ILE A 465 -15.29 -10.08 9.64
CA ILE A 465 -15.17 -11.54 9.71
C ILE A 465 -14.58 -12.00 11.05
N GLU A 466 -13.68 -11.23 11.65
CA GLU A 466 -13.10 -11.53 12.96
C GLU A 466 -14.12 -11.50 14.09
N GLU A 467 -15.28 -10.86 13.91
CA GLU A 467 -16.40 -10.90 14.89
C GLU A 467 -17.08 -12.27 14.90
N LEU A 468 -17.04 -13.00 13.76
CA LEU A 468 -17.63 -14.34 13.63
C LEU A 468 -16.63 -15.44 14.01
N ILE A 469 -15.43 -15.39 13.43
CA ILE A 469 -14.45 -16.49 13.53
C ILE A 469 -13.33 -16.23 14.55
N GLY A 470 -13.30 -15.01 15.12
CA GLY A 470 -12.28 -14.59 16.09
C GLY A 470 -11.02 -14.00 15.43
N PRO A 471 -10.15 -13.38 16.23
CA PRO A 471 -8.96 -12.69 15.73
C PRO A 471 -7.95 -13.67 15.09
N LYS A 472 -7.16 -13.15 14.13
CA LYS A 472 -6.10 -13.92 13.46
C LYS A 472 -5.12 -14.55 14.46
N GLY A 473 -4.87 -15.85 14.32
CA GLY A 473 -3.91 -16.58 15.14
C GLY A 473 -4.39 -17.95 15.60
N ARG A 474 -3.69 -18.51 16.62
CA ARG A 474 -4.09 -19.78 17.20
C ARG A 474 -5.43 -19.64 17.88
N GLY A 475 -6.45 -20.34 17.40
CA GLY A 475 -7.82 -20.31 17.95
C GLY A 475 -8.84 -19.60 17.06
N GLN A 476 -8.45 -19.04 15.92
CA GLN A 476 -9.39 -18.59 14.91
C GLN A 476 -10.18 -19.80 14.38
N LYS A 477 -11.51 -19.68 14.37
CA LYS A 477 -12.40 -20.72 13.87
C LYS A 477 -12.41 -20.73 12.34
N ASN A 478 -12.85 -21.83 11.75
CA ASN A 478 -13.18 -21.89 10.35
C ASN A 478 -14.65 -21.52 10.13
N MET A 479 -14.97 -20.80 9.05
CA MET A 479 -16.36 -20.46 8.72
C MET A 479 -17.25 -21.70 8.65
N GLY A 480 -16.72 -22.81 8.13
CA GLY A 480 -17.43 -24.08 8.08
C GLY A 480 -17.74 -24.73 9.44
N ASP A 481 -17.18 -24.25 10.53
CA ASP A 481 -17.47 -24.75 11.89
C ASP A 481 -18.60 -23.99 12.59
N LEU A 482 -19.12 -22.94 11.93
CA LEU A 482 -20.22 -22.14 12.44
C LEU A 482 -21.57 -22.70 11.98
N GLU A 483 -22.61 -22.43 12.77
CA GLU A 483 -23.98 -22.75 12.38
C GLU A 483 -24.53 -21.72 11.38
N PRO A 484 -25.38 -22.13 10.42
CA PRO A 484 -25.94 -21.18 9.43
C PRO A 484 -26.58 -19.92 10.02
N LYS A 485 -27.23 -20.04 11.18
CA LYS A 485 -27.85 -18.91 11.91
C LYS A 485 -26.84 -17.87 12.42
N ASP A 486 -25.58 -18.25 12.59
CA ASP A 486 -24.52 -17.37 13.07
C ASP A 486 -23.84 -16.66 11.87
N ILE A 487 -23.91 -17.26 10.66
CA ILE A 487 -23.29 -16.75 9.43
C ILE A 487 -24.24 -15.83 8.66
N TYR A 488 -25.56 -16.15 8.60
CA TYR A 488 -26.47 -15.57 7.59
C TYR A 488 -26.52 -14.04 7.57
N LYS A 489 -26.39 -13.39 8.71
CA LYS A 489 -26.42 -11.92 8.76
C LYS A 489 -25.19 -11.31 8.11
N TYR A 490 -24.03 -11.85 8.39
CA TYR A 490 -22.77 -11.45 7.79
C TYR A 490 -22.81 -11.65 6.28
N ALA A 491 -23.11 -12.86 5.81
CA ALA A 491 -23.17 -13.20 4.41
C ALA A 491 -24.23 -12.42 3.61
N CYS A 492 -25.40 -12.19 4.21
CA CYS A 492 -26.44 -11.32 3.63
C CYS A 492 -25.96 -9.86 3.52
N GLU A 493 -25.24 -9.37 4.55
CA GLU A 493 -24.69 -8.02 4.55
C GLU A 493 -23.66 -7.86 3.43
N ASP A 494 -22.79 -8.85 3.22
CA ASP A 494 -21.76 -8.82 2.17
C ASP A 494 -22.40 -8.72 0.79
N ALA A 495 -23.45 -9.50 0.51
CA ALA A 495 -24.20 -9.40 -0.73
C ALA A 495 -24.94 -8.05 -0.87
N ASP A 496 -25.62 -7.57 0.16
CA ASP A 496 -26.34 -6.28 0.16
C ASP A 496 -25.39 -5.09 -0.07
N VAL A 497 -24.33 -5.03 0.70
CA VAL A 497 -23.32 -3.95 0.60
C VAL A 497 -22.67 -3.95 -0.79
N THR A 498 -22.36 -5.12 -1.33
CA THR A 498 -21.79 -5.27 -2.66
C THR A 498 -22.75 -4.73 -3.73
N LEU A 499 -24.05 -5.03 -3.65
CA LEU A 499 -25.05 -4.48 -4.57
C LEU A 499 -25.14 -2.95 -4.47
N ARG A 500 -25.21 -2.43 -3.26
CA ARG A 500 -25.31 -0.98 -2.99
C ARG A 500 -24.08 -0.21 -3.46
N LEU A 501 -22.90 -0.82 -3.43
CA LEU A 501 -21.65 -0.23 -3.93
C LEU A 501 -21.61 -0.11 -5.45
N MET A 502 -22.33 -0.96 -6.19
CA MET A 502 -22.29 -0.96 -7.66
C MET A 502 -22.65 0.41 -8.25
N LYS A 503 -23.76 1.01 -7.82
CA LYS A 503 -24.26 2.26 -8.39
C LYS A 503 -23.29 3.43 -8.24
N PRO A 504 -22.80 3.79 -7.03
CA PRO A 504 -21.85 4.88 -6.87
C PRO A 504 -20.52 4.60 -7.59
N LEU A 505 -20.06 3.35 -7.63
CA LEU A 505 -18.84 3.00 -8.36
C LEU A 505 -19.02 3.11 -9.88
N ALA A 506 -20.16 2.69 -10.44
CA ALA A 506 -20.45 2.87 -11.86
C ALA A 506 -20.56 4.36 -12.27
N GLU A 507 -21.09 5.21 -11.39
CA GLU A 507 -21.11 6.66 -11.59
C GLU A 507 -19.69 7.26 -11.59
N GLU A 508 -18.84 6.84 -10.64
CA GLU A 508 -17.45 7.29 -10.59
C GLU A 508 -16.60 6.76 -11.76
N LEU A 509 -16.81 5.53 -12.24
CA LEU A 509 -16.14 5.01 -13.44
C LEU A 509 -16.41 5.92 -14.64
N ARG A 510 -17.69 6.29 -14.87
CA ARG A 510 -18.10 7.21 -15.97
C ARG A 510 -17.51 8.59 -15.80
N LYS A 511 -17.62 9.17 -14.61
CA LYS A 511 -17.09 10.49 -14.28
C LYS A 511 -15.56 10.58 -14.48
N ASN A 512 -14.85 9.51 -14.16
CA ASN A 512 -13.41 9.43 -14.38
C ASN A 512 -13.01 8.99 -15.79
N GLY A 513 -13.94 8.62 -16.67
CA GLY A 513 -13.67 8.19 -18.04
C GLY A 513 -12.92 6.86 -18.13
N VAL A 514 -13.05 5.98 -17.13
CA VAL A 514 -12.40 4.66 -17.09
C VAL A 514 -13.36 3.49 -17.28
N GLU A 515 -14.62 3.77 -17.60
CA GLU A 515 -15.66 2.76 -17.82
C GLU A 515 -15.32 1.81 -18.97
N GLU A 516 -14.73 2.31 -20.07
CA GLU A 516 -14.33 1.46 -21.20
C GLU A 516 -13.19 0.49 -20.81
N VAL A 517 -12.22 0.93 -20.03
CA VAL A 517 -11.18 0.05 -19.50
C VAL A 517 -11.76 -1.03 -18.59
N PHE A 518 -12.74 -0.66 -17.77
CA PHE A 518 -13.44 -1.60 -16.90
C PHE A 518 -14.18 -2.66 -17.72
N GLN A 519 -15.03 -2.24 -18.67
CA GLN A 519 -15.91 -3.14 -19.42
C GLN A 519 -15.17 -3.98 -20.47
N ASN A 520 -14.15 -3.40 -21.13
CA ASN A 520 -13.52 -4.02 -22.30
C ASN A 520 -12.18 -4.72 -21.97
N ILE A 521 -11.56 -4.42 -20.81
CA ILE A 521 -10.26 -4.98 -20.42
C ILE A 521 -10.37 -5.74 -19.08
N GLU A 522 -10.70 -5.06 -17.97
CA GLU A 522 -10.59 -5.70 -16.66
C GLU A 522 -11.65 -6.79 -16.44
N MET A 523 -12.90 -6.52 -16.77
CA MET A 523 -13.96 -7.50 -16.58
C MET A 523 -13.82 -8.74 -17.48
N PRO A 524 -13.55 -8.63 -18.80
CA PRO A 524 -13.33 -9.81 -19.64
C PRO A 524 -12.07 -10.59 -19.32
N LEU A 525 -11.04 -9.95 -18.72
CA LEU A 525 -9.80 -10.60 -18.31
C LEU A 525 -10.01 -11.51 -17.09
N MET A 526 -10.90 -11.13 -16.18
CA MET A 526 -11.07 -11.84 -14.90
C MET A 526 -11.36 -13.35 -15.08
N PRO A 527 -12.28 -13.81 -15.92
CA PRO A 527 -12.49 -15.25 -16.14
C PRO A 527 -11.29 -15.93 -16.84
N VAL A 528 -10.52 -15.21 -17.65
CA VAL A 528 -9.28 -15.73 -18.25
C VAL A 528 -8.25 -16.02 -17.16
N LEU A 529 -8.07 -15.09 -16.21
CA LEU A 529 -7.16 -15.29 -15.08
C LEU A 529 -7.62 -16.41 -14.15
N ALA A 530 -8.91 -16.51 -13.85
CA ALA A 530 -9.47 -17.62 -13.09
C ALA A 530 -9.16 -18.96 -13.73
N ARG A 531 -9.26 -19.07 -15.06
CA ARG A 531 -8.89 -20.27 -15.82
C ARG A 531 -7.40 -20.56 -15.77
N MET A 532 -6.53 -19.54 -15.92
CA MET A 532 -5.07 -19.68 -15.83
C MET A 532 -4.64 -20.17 -14.45
N GLU A 533 -5.21 -19.59 -13.40
CA GLU A 533 -4.96 -20.02 -12.01
C GLU A 533 -5.38 -21.48 -11.80
N ARG A 534 -6.50 -21.91 -12.36
CA ARG A 534 -6.94 -23.32 -12.30
C ARG A 534 -6.06 -24.26 -13.13
N ASN A 535 -5.58 -23.81 -14.30
CA ASN A 535 -4.65 -24.61 -15.12
C ASN A 535 -3.37 -24.91 -14.33
N GLY A 536 -2.81 -23.91 -13.66
CA GLY A 536 -1.52 -24.02 -13.01
C GLY A 536 -0.39 -24.36 -13.98
N VAL A 537 0.73 -24.79 -13.45
CA VAL A 537 1.90 -25.22 -14.22
C VAL A 537 2.54 -26.46 -13.57
N VAL A 538 2.98 -27.40 -14.39
CA VAL A 538 3.68 -28.60 -13.93
C VAL A 538 5.11 -28.26 -13.53
N LEU A 539 5.55 -28.78 -12.39
CA LEU A 539 6.90 -28.58 -11.88
C LEU A 539 7.67 -29.90 -11.83
N ASP A 540 8.80 -29.96 -12.52
CA ASP A 540 9.74 -31.08 -12.43
C ASP A 540 10.58 -30.99 -11.15
N THR A 541 10.18 -31.77 -10.16
CA THR A 541 10.83 -31.79 -8.85
C THR A 541 12.22 -32.44 -8.87
N ASP A 542 12.51 -33.29 -9.85
CA ASP A 542 13.80 -33.94 -9.95
C ASP A 542 14.84 -32.98 -10.51
N THR A 543 14.50 -32.21 -11.51
CA THR A 543 15.31 -31.08 -11.98
C THR A 543 15.59 -30.08 -10.83
N LEU A 544 14.62 -29.75 -10.00
CA LEU A 544 14.84 -28.86 -8.84
C LEU A 544 15.79 -29.45 -7.80
N LYS A 545 15.75 -30.75 -7.55
CA LYS A 545 16.71 -31.42 -6.65
C LYS A 545 18.14 -31.36 -7.18
N GLU A 546 18.33 -31.49 -8.50
CA GLU A 546 19.64 -31.32 -9.13
C GLU A 546 20.16 -29.89 -8.92
N VAL A 547 19.32 -28.88 -9.13
CA VAL A 547 19.62 -27.47 -8.88
C VAL A 547 19.89 -27.21 -7.39
N GLU A 548 19.14 -27.82 -6.47
CA GLU A 548 19.38 -27.73 -5.03
C GLU A 548 20.76 -28.23 -4.63
N ASN A 549 21.17 -29.36 -5.18
CA ASN A 549 22.47 -29.95 -4.91
C ASN A 549 23.61 -29.05 -5.43
N ASP A 550 23.50 -28.54 -6.67
CA ASP A 550 24.48 -27.62 -7.24
C ASP A 550 24.59 -26.31 -6.40
N PHE A 551 23.46 -25.70 -6.09
CA PHE A 551 23.45 -24.46 -5.31
C PHE A 551 24.01 -24.66 -3.90
N THR A 552 23.74 -25.80 -3.29
CA THR A 552 24.26 -26.13 -1.95
C THR A 552 25.78 -26.27 -1.96
N VAL A 553 26.36 -26.95 -2.93
CA VAL A 553 27.81 -27.10 -3.07
C VAL A 553 28.47 -25.73 -3.32
N ARG A 554 27.91 -24.92 -4.20
CA ARG A 554 28.41 -23.59 -4.51
C ARG A 554 28.30 -22.62 -3.29
N LEU A 555 27.21 -22.69 -2.51
CA LEU A 555 27.07 -21.92 -1.27
C LEU A 555 28.12 -22.29 -0.25
N GLN A 556 28.41 -23.59 -0.04
CA GLN A 556 29.47 -24.05 0.85
C GLN A 556 30.86 -23.52 0.42
N THR A 557 31.11 -23.51 -0.87
CA THR A 557 32.37 -22.96 -1.42
C THR A 557 32.45 -21.44 -1.18
N LEU A 558 31.39 -20.70 -1.46
CA LEU A 558 31.33 -19.26 -1.21
C LEU A 558 31.46 -18.91 0.27
N GLU A 559 30.83 -19.68 1.15
CA GLU A 559 30.93 -19.53 2.59
C GLU A 559 32.36 -19.69 3.10
N LYS A 560 33.05 -20.73 2.65
CA LYS A 560 34.46 -20.95 2.97
C LYS A 560 35.33 -19.80 2.49
N ASP A 561 35.17 -19.38 1.24
CA ASP A 561 35.93 -18.27 0.67
C ASP A 561 35.69 -16.95 1.40
N ILE A 562 34.44 -16.68 1.82
CA ILE A 562 34.07 -15.49 2.60
C ILE A 562 34.77 -15.53 3.97
N TYR A 563 34.76 -16.67 4.66
CA TYR A 563 35.42 -16.81 5.96
C TYR A 563 36.95 -16.70 5.85
N GLU A 564 37.55 -17.26 4.82
CA GLU A 564 38.99 -17.08 4.55
C GLU A 564 39.35 -15.60 4.34
N LEU A 565 38.51 -14.86 3.60
CA LEU A 565 38.72 -13.42 3.35
C LEU A 565 38.43 -12.54 4.56
N ALA A 566 37.53 -12.95 5.43
CA ALA A 566 37.23 -12.25 6.69
C ALA A 566 38.21 -12.61 7.81
N GLY A 567 38.89 -13.77 7.74
CA GLY A 567 39.79 -14.30 8.77
C GLY A 567 39.08 -15.03 9.90
N HIS A 568 37.75 -15.11 9.91
CA HIS A 568 36.93 -15.82 10.88
C HIS A 568 35.54 -16.14 10.34
N GLU A 569 34.84 -17.06 11.05
CA GLU A 569 33.45 -17.40 10.75
C GLU A 569 32.47 -16.37 11.32
N PHE A 570 31.39 -16.08 10.57
CA PHE A 570 30.29 -15.21 10.99
C PHE A 570 29.02 -15.54 10.21
N THR A 571 27.86 -15.03 10.65
CA THR A 571 26.59 -15.26 9.96
C THR A 571 26.45 -14.33 8.75
N ILE A 572 26.69 -14.83 7.53
CA ILE A 572 26.68 -14.06 6.26
C ILE A 572 25.28 -13.48 5.96
N ASN A 573 24.21 -14.14 6.42
CA ASN A 573 22.84 -13.67 6.28
C ASN A 573 22.47 -12.58 7.31
N SER A 574 23.34 -12.28 8.29
CA SER A 574 23.11 -11.22 9.27
C SER A 574 23.65 -9.88 8.75
N PRO A 575 22.77 -8.90 8.41
CA PRO A 575 23.24 -7.57 7.96
C PRO A 575 24.17 -6.90 8.97
N ARG A 576 23.92 -7.14 10.26
CA ARG A 576 24.72 -6.58 11.34
C ARG A 576 26.15 -7.13 11.33
N GLN A 577 26.32 -8.47 11.26
CA GLN A 577 27.64 -9.10 11.28
C GLN A 577 28.41 -8.81 9.99
N VAL A 578 27.75 -8.84 8.84
CA VAL A 578 28.36 -8.41 7.57
C VAL A 578 28.81 -6.95 7.65
N GLY A 579 28.00 -6.06 8.22
CA GLY A 579 28.38 -4.66 8.42
C GLY A 579 29.61 -4.49 9.31
N GLU A 580 29.70 -5.26 10.39
CA GLU A 580 30.89 -5.24 11.28
C GLU A 580 32.14 -5.71 10.55
N VAL A 581 32.07 -6.82 9.82
CA VAL A 581 33.21 -7.32 9.02
C VAL A 581 33.66 -6.31 7.99
N LEU A 582 32.73 -5.78 7.17
CA LEU A 582 33.08 -4.90 6.05
C LEU A 582 33.56 -3.50 6.49
N PHE A 583 32.93 -2.93 7.52
CA PHE A 583 33.13 -1.54 7.91
C PHE A 583 33.86 -1.37 9.25
N GLY A 584 33.71 -2.32 10.17
CA GLY A 584 34.42 -2.32 11.45
C GLY A 584 35.84 -2.89 11.33
N GLU A 585 35.96 -4.09 10.76
CA GLU A 585 37.23 -4.83 10.69
C GLU A 585 38.02 -4.50 9.41
N LEU A 586 37.42 -4.71 8.22
CA LEU A 586 38.11 -4.48 6.93
C LEU A 586 38.15 -3.01 6.53
N LYS A 587 37.34 -2.14 7.18
CA LYS A 587 37.33 -0.67 6.97
C LYS A 587 37.22 -0.25 5.50
N LEU A 588 36.36 -0.91 4.72
CA LEU A 588 36.28 -0.68 3.27
C LEU A 588 35.78 0.71 2.88
N SER A 589 35.15 1.44 3.79
CA SER A 589 34.69 2.80 3.59
C SER A 589 34.64 3.61 4.88
N GLU A 590 35.09 4.87 4.85
CA GLU A 590 34.99 5.81 5.96
C GLU A 590 33.59 6.44 6.06
N LYS A 591 32.89 6.59 4.93
CA LYS A 591 31.53 7.15 4.87
C LYS A 591 30.53 6.04 4.58
N VAL A 592 29.93 5.49 5.63
CA VAL A 592 28.97 4.39 5.49
C VAL A 592 27.57 4.86 5.83
N LYS A 593 26.60 4.57 4.95
CA LYS A 593 25.18 4.77 5.24
C LYS A 593 24.78 3.87 6.42
N LYS A 594 24.15 4.46 7.44
CA LYS A 594 23.59 3.70 8.56
C LYS A 594 22.07 3.63 8.41
N THR A 595 21.50 2.54 8.88
CA THR A 595 20.04 2.34 8.95
C THR A 595 19.43 3.22 10.04
N LYS A 596 18.10 3.38 10.07
CA LYS A 596 17.38 4.10 11.14
C LYS A 596 17.69 3.56 12.56
N SER A 597 18.11 2.30 12.67
CA SER A 597 18.56 1.68 13.93
C SER A 597 20.06 1.87 14.25
N GLY A 598 20.77 2.71 13.48
CA GLY A 598 22.18 2.99 13.69
C GLY A 598 23.17 1.90 13.22
N GLN A 599 22.69 0.82 12.61
CA GLN A 599 23.51 -0.26 12.07
C GLN A 599 24.06 0.12 10.69
N TYR A 600 25.18 -0.46 10.29
CA TYR A 600 25.71 -0.32 8.95
C TYR A 600 24.71 -0.87 7.91
N SER A 601 24.43 -0.10 6.86
CA SER A 601 23.62 -0.59 5.76
C SER A 601 24.46 -1.56 4.90
N THR A 602 23.95 -2.77 4.70
CA THR A 602 24.52 -3.78 3.81
C THR A 602 23.55 -4.12 2.69
N SER A 603 22.77 -3.14 2.25
CA SER A 603 21.89 -3.30 1.09
C SER A 603 22.69 -3.62 -0.16
N GLU A 604 22.05 -4.24 -1.15
CA GLU A 604 22.69 -4.61 -2.42
C GLU A 604 23.33 -3.39 -3.08
N GLU A 605 22.67 -2.22 -3.07
CA GLU A 605 23.18 -0.96 -3.58
C GLU A 605 24.53 -0.58 -2.93
N VAL A 606 24.56 -0.59 -1.60
CA VAL A 606 25.77 -0.24 -0.82
C VAL A 606 26.91 -1.23 -1.12
N LEU A 607 26.59 -2.52 -1.23
CA LEU A 607 27.59 -3.54 -1.53
C LEU A 607 28.10 -3.43 -2.97
N ARG A 608 27.24 -3.14 -3.94
CA ARG A 608 27.65 -2.92 -5.34
C ARG A 608 28.63 -1.76 -5.47
N ASP A 609 28.45 -0.66 -4.75
CA ASP A 609 29.38 0.48 -4.73
C ASP A 609 30.75 0.10 -4.17
N LEU A 610 30.86 -1.00 -3.45
CA LEU A 610 32.08 -1.47 -2.79
C LEU A 610 32.71 -2.67 -3.49
N HIS A 611 32.11 -3.22 -4.53
CA HIS A 611 32.54 -4.49 -5.14
C HIS A 611 34.01 -4.48 -5.64
N SER A 612 34.49 -3.32 -6.12
CA SER A 612 35.87 -3.15 -6.58
C SER A 612 36.90 -2.98 -5.48
N LYS A 613 36.45 -2.76 -4.22
CA LYS A 613 37.37 -2.48 -3.10
C LYS A 613 37.93 -3.72 -2.43
N HIS A 614 37.17 -4.82 -2.40
CA HIS A 614 37.62 -6.07 -1.78
C HIS A 614 36.85 -7.27 -2.34
N PRO A 615 37.50 -8.41 -2.65
CA PRO A 615 36.86 -9.60 -3.22
C PRO A 615 35.70 -10.17 -2.39
N ILE A 616 35.76 -10.00 -1.05
CA ILE A 616 34.71 -10.47 -0.12
C ILE A 616 33.34 -9.90 -0.49
N VAL A 617 33.28 -8.66 -0.99
CA VAL A 617 32.01 -7.97 -1.28
C VAL A 617 31.24 -8.69 -2.39
N GLN A 618 31.94 -9.03 -3.50
CA GLN A 618 31.34 -9.77 -4.59
C GLN A 618 30.87 -11.14 -4.12
N LYS A 619 31.70 -11.87 -3.35
CA LYS A 619 31.32 -13.19 -2.81
C LYS A 619 30.11 -13.14 -1.87
N ILE A 620 29.97 -12.08 -1.08
CA ILE A 620 28.76 -11.88 -0.24
C ILE A 620 27.53 -11.60 -1.11
N LEU A 621 27.66 -10.83 -2.19
CA LEU A 621 26.58 -10.60 -3.14
C LEU A 621 26.16 -11.91 -3.82
N ASP A 622 27.13 -12.71 -4.31
CA ASP A 622 26.88 -14.00 -4.94
C ASP A 622 26.22 -14.98 -3.97
N TYR A 623 26.74 -15.07 -2.75
CA TYR A 623 26.16 -15.92 -1.69
C TYR A 623 24.71 -15.54 -1.38
N ARG A 624 24.42 -14.26 -1.18
CA ARG A 624 23.07 -13.78 -0.89
C ARG A 624 22.11 -14.01 -2.06
N GLY A 625 22.57 -13.76 -3.28
CA GLY A 625 21.81 -14.03 -4.50
C GLY A 625 21.42 -15.50 -4.62
N LEU A 626 22.40 -16.38 -4.51
CA LEU A 626 22.21 -17.82 -4.63
C LEU A 626 21.35 -18.38 -3.48
N LYS A 627 21.59 -17.94 -2.24
CA LYS A 627 20.79 -18.35 -1.07
C LYS A 627 19.33 -17.91 -1.18
N LYS A 628 19.09 -16.72 -1.72
CA LYS A 628 17.73 -16.22 -1.99
C LYS A 628 17.03 -17.11 -3.03
N LEU A 629 17.70 -17.46 -4.12
CA LEU A 629 17.13 -18.35 -5.16
C LEU A 629 16.82 -19.72 -4.59
N LEU A 630 17.76 -20.29 -3.83
CA LEU A 630 17.59 -21.59 -3.18
C LEU A 630 16.37 -21.59 -2.27
N SER A 631 16.29 -20.66 -1.31
CA SER A 631 15.22 -20.64 -0.31
C SER A 631 13.86 -20.22 -0.87
N THR A 632 13.83 -19.28 -1.83
CA THR A 632 12.57 -18.70 -2.33
C THR A 632 11.91 -19.58 -3.40
N TYR A 633 12.72 -20.26 -4.21
CA TYR A 633 12.20 -21.03 -5.34
C TYR A 633 12.51 -22.51 -5.21
N VAL A 634 13.76 -22.90 -5.09
CA VAL A 634 14.16 -24.31 -5.20
C VAL A 634 13.61 -25.17 -4.06
N GLU A 635 13.74 -24.70 -2.79
CA GLU A 635 13.23 -25.39 -1.60
C GLU A 635 11.73 -25.17 -1.36
N ALA A 636 11.19 -24.01 -1.83
CA ALA A 636 9.82 -23.61 -1.53
C ALA A 636 8.80 -24.13 -2.55
N LEU A 637 9.09 -24.05 -3.86
CA LEU A 637 8.13 -24.39 -4.91
C LEU A 637 7.61 -25.85 -4.83
N PRO A 638 8.44 -26.88 -4.57
CA PRO A 638 7.94 -28.24 -4.46
C PRO A 638 6.88 -28.44 -3.37
N LYS A 639 6.94 -27.64 -2.30
CA LYS A 639 6.00 -27.68 -1.18
C LYS A 639 4.64 -27.06 -1.50
N LEU A 640 4.57 -26.30 -2.60
CA LEU A 640 3.38 -25.59 -3.05
C LEU A 640 2.64 -26.36 -4.16
N ILE A 641 3.13 -27.52 -4.56
CA ILE A 641 2.41 -28.39 -5.49
C ILE A 641 1.11 -28.84 -4.84
N ASN A 642 -0.02 -28.52 -5.48
CA ASN A 642 -1.32 -28.95 -5.02
C ASN A 642 -1.46 -30.47 -5.24
N PRO A 643 -1.69 -31.26 -4.18
CA PRO A 643 -1.73 -32.73 -4.32
C PRO A 643 -2.92 -33.25 -5.14
N ALA A 644 -3.97 -32.46 -5.31
CA ALA A 644 -5.13 -32.84 -6.11
C ALA A 644 -4.92 -32.67 -7.62
N THR A 645 -4.14 -31.68 -8.02
CA THR A 645 -3.89 -31.34 -9.44
C THR A 645 -2.50 -31.77 -9.91
N GLY A 646 -1.52 -31.88 -9.01
CA GLY A 646 -0.12 -32.09 -9.33
C GLY A 646 0.60 -30.82 -9.82
N HIS A 647 -0.06 -29.68 -9.82
CA HIS A 647 0.45 -28.41 -10.35
C HIS A 647 0.76 -27.39 -9.25
N ILE A 648 1.54 -26.37 -9.61
CA ILE A 648 1.63 -25.15 -8.83
C ILE A 648 0.60 -24.14 -9.40
N HIS A 649 -0.15 -23.54 -8.51
CA HIS A 649 -1.13 -22.51 -8.83
C HIS A 649 -0.69 -21.19 -8.22
N THR A 650 -0.48 -20.17 -9.07
CA THR A 650 -0.25 -18.78 -8.64
C THR A 650 -1.55 -18.01 -8.68
N SER A 651 -1.66 -16.94 -7.94
CA SER A 651 -2.75 -15.97 -8.06
C SER A 651 -2.31 -14.77 -8.87
N PHE A 652 -3.06 -14.42 -9.92
CA PHE A 652 -2.86 -13.21 -10.71
C PHE A 652 -3.76 -12.08 -10.22
N ASN A 653 -3.17 -11.03 -9.65
CA ASN A 653 -3.92 -9.94 -9.05
C ASN A 653 -3.99 -8.74 -10.01
N GLN A 654 -5.22 -8.30 -10.34
CA GLN A 654 -5.49 -7.13 -11.19
C GLN A 654 -5.41 -5.81 -10.40
N ALA A 655 -5.77 -5.81 -9.12
CA ALA A 655 -5.99 -4.61 -8.29
C ALA A 655 -4.84 -4.30 -7.32
N VAL A 656 -3.58 -4.54 -7.72
CA VAL A 656 -2.41 -4.35 -6.83
C VAL A 656 -1.45 -3.29 -7.35
N THR A 657 -1.17 -3.27 -8.65
CA THR A 657 -0.17 -2.36 -9.21
C THR A 657 -0.80 -1.06 -9.70
N ALA A 658 -0.19 0.07 -9.40
CA ALA A 658 -0.68 1.37 -9.86
C ALA A 658 -0.51 1.60 -11.40
N THR A 659 0.19 0.70 -12.09
CA THR A 659 0.46 0.79 -13.54
C THR A 659 -0.51 -0.02 -14.40
N GLY A 660 -1.41 -0.79 -13.81
CA GLY A 660 -2.27 -1.72 -14.57
C GLY A 660 -1.63 -3.09 -14.83
N ARG A 661 -0.35 -3.29 -14.53
CA ARG A 661 0.28 -4.61 -14.66
C ARG A 661 -0.34 -5.62 -13.71
N LEU A 662 -0.40 -6.88 -14.10
CA LEU A 662 -0.72 -7.97 -13.20
C LEU A 662 0.41 -8.17 -12.21
N SER A 663 0.09 -8.59 -10.99
CA SER A 663 1.07 -9.13 -10.05
C SER A 663 0.76 -10.59 -9.77
N SER A 664 1.79 -11.38 -9.51
CA SER A 664 1.68 -12.79 -9.18
C SER A 664 2.02 -12.99 -7.70
N SER A 665 1.24 -13.81 -7.00
CA SER A 665 1.45 -14.11 -5.58
C SER A 665 1.06 -15.56 -5.27
N ASN A 666 1.63 -16.09 -4.20
CA ASN A 666 1.35 -17.41 -3.64
C ASN A 666 1.49 -18.60 -4.63
N PRO A 667 2.66 -18.79 -5.30
CA PRO A 667 3.92 -18.03 -5.25
C PRO A 667 4.01 -16.93 -6.31
N ASN A 668 4.93 -15.96 -6.13
CA ASN A 668 5.23 -14.99 -7.17
C ASN A 668 6.14 -15.60 -8.23
N LEU A 669 5.57 -16.02 -9.36
CA LEU A 669 6.29 -16.61 -10.48
C LEU A 669 6.84 -15.57 -11.48
N GLN A 670 6.39 -14.31 -11.42
CA GLN A 670 6.86 -13.23 -12.29
C GLN A 670 8.27 -12.73 -11.92
N ASN A 671 8.75 -13.06 -10.72
CA ASN A 671 10.06 -12.62 -10.22
C ASN A 671 11.16 -13.68 -10.34
N ILE A 672 10.93 -14.79 -11.03
CA ILE A 672 11.97 -15.78 -11.33
C ILE A 672 12.95 -15.15 -12.31
N PRO A 673 14.26 -15.02 -11.97
CA PRO A 673 15.20 -14.28 -12.78
C PRO A 673 15.34 -14.83 -14.20
N VAL A 674 15.33 -13.92 -15.18
CA VAL A 674 15.61 -14.23 -16.58
C VAL A 674 17.10 -14.12 -16.88
N ARG A 675 17.78 -13.20 -16.15
CA ARG A 675 19.20 -12.91 -16.34
C ARG A 675 20.03 -13.65 -15.31
N GLY A 676 21.13 -14.24 -15.77
CA GLY A 676 22.03 -15.04 -14.94
C GLY A 676 21.76 -16.55 -15.10
N GLU A 677 22.84 -17.34 -15.04
CA GLU A 677 22.75 -18.80 -15.20
C GLU A 677 21.84 -19.46 -14.14
N ASP A 678 21.95 -18.99 -12.90
CA ASP A 678 21.22 -19.59 -11.78
C ASP A 678 19.68 -19.45 -11.89
N GLY A 679 19.20 -18.32 -12.35
CA GLY A 679 17.77 -18.11 -12.60
C GLY A 679 17.26 -18.96 -13.77
N ARG A 680 18.09 -19.12 -14.79
CA ARG A 680 17.78 -19.94 -15.96
C ARG A 680 17.65 -21.42 -15.60
N GLU A 681 18.48 -21.94 -14.69
CA GLU A 681 18.39 -23.31 -14.23
C GLU A 681 17.05 -23.62 -13.55
N ILE A 682 16.51 -22.68 -12.76
CA ILE A 682 15.19 -22.82 -12.12
C ILE A 682 14.08 -22.90 -13.17
N ARG A 683 14.18 -22.18 -14.28
CA ARG A 683 13.18 -22.21 -15.35
C ARG A 683 13.08 -23.56 -16.06
N LYS A 684 14.12 -24.39 -16.05
CA LYS A 684 14.09 -25.76 -16.57
C LYS A 684 13.06 -26.64 -15.88
N ALA A 685 12.76 -26.33 -14.63
CA ALA A 685 11.81 -27.12 -13.86
C ALA A 685 10.34 -26.87 -14.22
N PHE A 686 10.04 -25.78 -14.96
CA PHE A 686 8.68 -25.51 -15.42
C PHE A 686 8.46 -26.20 -16.77
N ILE A 687 7.62 -27.22 -16.78
CA ILE A 687 7.39 -28.10 -17.91
C ILE A 687 5.92 -28.10 -18.34
N PRO A 688 5.61 -28.47 -19.60
CA PRO A 688 4.24 -28.65 -20.04
C PRO A 688 3.66 -29.97 -19.49
N GLU A 689 2.40 -30.23 -19.77
CA GLU A 689 1.81 -31.54 -19.51
C GLU A 689 2.48 -32.65 -20.32
N ALA A 690 2.31 -33.87 -19.84
CA ALA A 690 2.89 -35.03 -20.50
C ALA A 690 2.41 -35.16 -21.95
N GLY A 691 3.35 -35.15 -22.90
CA GLY A 691 3.07 -35.21 -24.33
C GLY A 691 2.69 -33.91 -24.98
N GLU A 692 2.78 -32.79 -24.27
CA GLU A 692 2.58 -31.44 -24.76
C GLU A 692 3.92 -30.70 -24.95
N ILE A 693 3.86 -29.55 -25.60
CA ILE A 693 4.98 -28.66 -25.86
C ILE A 693 4.82 -27.41 -24.98
N PHE A 694 5.91 -26.99 -24.34
CA PHE A 694 5.95 -25.67 -23.70
C PHE A 694 6.12 -24.61 -24.80
N PHE A 695 5.18 -23.71 -24.91
CA PHE A 695 5.19 -22.63 -25.88
C PHE A 695 5.20 -21.29 -25.18
N SER A 696 6.14 -20.42 -25.56
CA SER A 696 6.26 -19.06 -25.07
C SER A 696 6.09 -18.07 -26.21
N ALA A 697 5.37 -16.98 -25.96
CA ALA A 697 5.25 -15.86 -26.88
C ALA A 697 5.44 -14.54 -26.10
N ASP A 698 6.42 -13.73 -26.55
CA ASP A 698 6.84 -12.50 -25.88
C ASP A 698 6.77 -11.31 -26.84
N TYR A 699 6.28 -10.16 -26.36
CA TYR A 699 6.28 -8.96 -27.17
C TYR A 699 7.68 -8.39 -27.39
N SER A 700 8.06 -8.21 -28.61
CA SER A 700 9.34 -7.62 -28.99
C SER A 700 9.34 -6.11 -28.75
N GLN A 701 10.06 -5.65 -27.74
CA GLN A 701 10.30 -4.23 -27.43
C GLN A 701 9.03 -3.38 -27.32
N ILE A 702 7.98 -3.91 -26.70
CA ILE A 702 6.65 -3.27 -26.66
C ILE A 702 6.70 -1.83 -26.13
N GLU A 703 7.46 -1.55 -25.08
CA GLU A 703 7.55 -0.22 -24.48
C GLU A 703 8.20 0.82 -25.42
N LEU A 704 9.17 0.40 -26.24
CA LEU A 704 9.78 1.27 -27.25
C LEU A 704 8.82 1.53 -28.42
N ARG A 705 8.04 0.53 -28.82
CA ARG A 705 7.00 0.66 -29.85
C ARG A 705 5.88 1.59 -29.39
N ILE A 706 5.47 1.49 -28.12
CA ILE A 706 4.51 2.41 -27.52
C ILE A 706 5.07 3.82 -27.45
N MET A 707 6.35 3.99 -27.07
CA MET A 707 6.98 5.30 -27.07
C MET A 707 7.01 5.92 -28.47
N ALA A 708 7.35 5.16 -29.51
CA ALA A 708 7.29 5.63 -30.89
C ALA A 708 5.87 6.10 -31.28
N HIS A 709 4.87 5.33 -30.89
CA HIS A 709 3.47 5.66 -31.13
C HIS A 709 3.01 6.93 -30.40
N LEU A 710 3.22 7.00 -29.08
CA LEU A 710 2.78 8.11 -28.24
C LEU A 710 3.52 9.41 -28.54
N SER A 711 4.80 9.36 -28.85
CA SER A 711 5.58 10.54 -29.24
C SER A 711 5.32 10.99 -30.65
N GLY A 712 4.94 10.07 -31.54
CA GLY A 712 4.82 10.33 -32.97
C GLY A 712 6.17 10.66 -33.64
N ASP A 713 7.27 10.15 -33.08
CA ASP A 713 8.62 10.40 -33.65
C ASP A 713 8.81 9.62 -34.94
N GLU A 714 8.98 10.38 -36.05
CA GLU A 714 9.02 9.81 -37.38
C GLU A 714 10.22 8.87 -37.58
N HIS A 715 11.36 9.20 -37.02
CA HIS A 715 12.57 8.38 -37.15
C HIS A 715 12.45 7.05 -36.42
N MET A 716 11.84 7.06 -35.24
CA MET A 716 11.61 5.84 -34.49
C MET A 716 10.54 4.98 -35.17
N ILE A 717 9.47 5.60 -35.68
CA ILE A 717 8.39 4.93 -36.43
C ILE A 717 8.93 4.30 -37.70
N GLU A 718 9.74 5.01 -38.46
CA GLU A 718 10.37 4.48 -39.66
C GLU A 718 11.28 3.28 -39.36
N ALA A 719 12.08 3.36 -38.28
CA ALA A 719 12.99 2.26 -37.91
C ALA A 719 12.19 0.98 -37.60
N PHE A 720 11.08 1.08 -36.88
CA PHE A 720 10.24 -0.07 -36.59
C PHE A 720 9.50 -0.60 -37.83
N ASN A 721 8.96 0.29 -38.66
CA ASN A 721 8.23 -0.12 -39.85
C ASN A 721 9.16 -0.75 -40.94
N ALA A 722 10.45 -0.38 -40.94
CA ALA A 722 11.46 -0.99 -41.79
C ALA A 722 12.02 -2.32 -41.23
N GLY A 723 11.60 -2.75 -40.05
CA GLY A 723 12.08 -3.94 -39.37
C GLY A 723 13.56 -3.83 -38.92
N HIS A 724 14.06 -2.60 -38.73
CA HIS A 724 15.43 -2.38 -38.29
C HIS A 724 15.54 -2.60 -36.76
N ASP A 725 16.68 -3.12 -36.34
CA ASP A 725 17.06 -3.15 -34.93
C ASP A 725 17.24 -1.73 -34.40
N VAL A 726 16.24 -1.24 -33.65
CA VAL A 726 16.22 0.13 -33.07
C VAL A 726 17.45 0.41 -32.21
N HIS A 727 17.96 -0.58 -31.48
CA HIS A 727 19.17 -0.40 -30.68
C HIS A 727 20.40 -0.25 -31.55
N ALA A 728 20.49 -1.02 -32.65
CA ALA A 728 21.57 -0.87 -33.62
C ALA A 728 21.44 0.45 -34.40
N ALA A 729 20.23 0.84 -34.79
CA ALA A 729 19.97 2.13 -35.44
C ALA A 729 20.35 3.31 -34.55
N THR A 730 19.97 3.26 -33.27
CA THR A 730 20.36 4.25 -32.27
C THR A 730 21.89 4.29 -32.10
N ALA A 731 22.54 3.13 -31.99
CA ALA A 731 23.99 3.04 -31.88
C ALA A 731 24.69 3.63 -33.11
N ALA A 732 24.23 3.29 -34.33
CA ALA A 732 24.77 3.80 -35.58
C ALA A 732 24.82 5.33 -35.62
N ARG A 733 23.76 5.97 -35.16
CA ARG A 733 23.65 7.43 -35.12
C ARG A 733 24.45 8.03 -33.97
N ILE A 734 24.37 7.47 -32.76
CA ILE A 734 25.13 7.96 -31.59
C ILE A 734 26.64 7.88 -31.85
N PHE A 735 27.14 6.78 -32.44
CA PHE A 735 28.56 6.56 -32.69
C PHE A 735 29.03 6.97 -34.08
N HIS A 736 28.12 7.58 -34.89
CA HIS A 736 28.39 8.04 -36.25
C HIS A 736 29.00 6.94 -37.13
N LYS A 737 28.44 5.72 -37.08
CA LYS A 737 28.86 4.55 -37.83
C LYS A 737 27.75 4.02 -38.73
N ASP A 738 28.10 3.23 -39.75
CA ASP A 738 27.10 2.45 -40.48
C ASP A 738 26.51 1.38 -39.53
N ILE A 739 25.23 1.08 -39.67
CA ILE A 739 24.55 0.10 -38.84
C ILE A 739 25.19 -1.30 -38.85
N LYS A 740 25.87 -1.63 -39.99
CA LYS A 740 26.60 -2.89 -40.19
C LYS A 740 27.91 -2.97 -39.39
N ASP A 741 28.45 -1.81 -39.03
CA ASP A 741 29.74 -1.68 -38.33
C ASP A 741 29.56 -1.51 -36.80
N ILE A 742 28.33 -1.61 -36.30
CA ILE A 742 28.03 -1.50 -34.89
C ILE A 742 28.46 -2.77 -34.16
N SER A 743 29.34 -2.58 -33.19
CA SER A 743 29.78 -3.65 -32.31
C SER A 743 28.68 -4.07 -31.33
N LYS A 744 28.77 -5.30 -30.81
CA LYS A 744 27.85 -5.78 -29.79
C LYS A 744 27.82 -4.89 -28.52
N ASP A 745 28.95 -4.31 -28.15
CA ASP A 745 29.08 -3.41 -27.00
C ASP A 745 28.41 -2.06 -27.27
N GLU A 746 28.59 -1.46 -28.43
CA GLU A 746 27.91 -0.21 -28.83
C GLU A 746 26.40 -0.40 -28.90
N ARG A 747 25.93 -1.53 -29.44
CA ARG A 747 24.50 -1.89 -29.41
C ARG A 747 23.96 -2.05 -27.98
N ARG A 748 24.75 -2.69 -27.10
CA ARG A 748 24.38 -2.83 -25.68
C ARG A 748 24.30 -1.48 -24.98
N LYS A 749 25.26 -0.58 -25.24
CA LYS A 749 25.24 0.80 -24.73
C LYS A 749 24.04 1.57 -25.23
N ALA A 750 23.71 1.48 -26.51
CA ALA A 750 22.51 2.10 -27.07
C ALA A 750 21.21 1.52 -26.48
N LYS A 751 21.15 0.21 -26.20
CA LYS A 751 20.03 -0.41 -25.51
C LYS A 751 19.86 0.19 -24.09
N THR A 752 20.95 0.35 -23.37
CA THR A 752 20.92 0.98 -22.03
C THR A 752 20.49 2.44 -22.10
N ALA A 753 20.96 3.19 -23.12
CA ALA A 753 20.55 4.56 -23.36
C ALA A 753 19.06 4.66 -23.72
N ASN A 754 18.56 3.87 -24.66
CA ASN A 754 17.17 3.86 -25.10
C ASN A 754 16.22 3.67 -23.92
N PHE A 755 16.41 2.63 -23.12
CA PHE A 755 15.57 2.40 -21.95
C PHE A 755 15.81 3.42 -20.83
N GLY A 756 17.08 3.76 -20.57
CA GLY A 756 17.41 4.70 -19.49
C GLY A 756 16.82 6.09 -19.73
N ILE A 757 16.96 6.64 -20.94
CA ILE A 757 16.50 7.98 -21.29
C ILE A 757 14.98 8.06 -21.28
N ILE A 758 14.31 7.05 -21.84
CA ILE A 758 12.84 6.95 -21.80
C ILE A 758 12.32 6.94 -20.37
N TYR A 759 13.03 6.25 -19.46
CA TYR A 759 12.67 6.23 -18.03
C TYR A 759 13.20 7.42 -17.22
N GLY A 760 13.69 8.46 -17.88
CA GLY A 760 14.12 9.70 -17.24
C GLY A 760 15.41 9.56 -16.42
N ILE A 761 16.36 8.73 -16.88
CA ILE A 761 17.64 8.60 -16.21
C ILE A 761 18.42 9.92 -16.28
N SER A 762 19.05 10.30 -15.18
CA SER A 762 19.97 11.45 -15.18
C SER A 762 21.30 11.10 -15.83
N ALA A 763 22.05 12.12 -16.28
CA ALA A 763 23.39 11.92 -16.80
C ALA A 763 24.33 11.21 -15.79
N PHE A 764 24.13 11.44 -14.48
CA PHE A 764 24.83 10.72 -13.43
C PHE A 764 24.47 9.22 -13.42
N GLY A 765 23.18 8.88 -13.39
CA GLY A 765 22.74 7.48 -13.38
C GLY A 765 23.09 6.73 -14.67
N LEU A 766 23.10 7.42 -15.83
CA LEU A 766 23.54 6.82 -17.10
C LEU A 766 25.04 6.56 -17.10
N ALA A 767 25.83 7.49 -16.58
CA ALA A 767 27.28 7.36 -16.45
C ALA A 767 27.66 6.11 -15.62
N GLU A 768 27.02 5.92 -14.47
CA GLU A 768 27.23 4.73 -13.62
C GLU A 768 26.85 3.42 -14.32
N ARG A 769 25.71 3.38 -15.03
CA ARG A 769 25.24 2.15 -15.71
C ARG A 769 26.07 1.75 -16.92
N MET A 770 26.67 2.73 -17.59
CA MET A 770 27.45 2.50 -18.82
C MET A 770 28.95 2.47 -18.58
N ASP A 771 29.38 2.77 -17.34
CA ASP A 771 30.81 2.93 -16.98
C ASP A 771 31.52 3.95 -17.90
N VAL A 772 30.90 5.13 -18.03
CA VAL A 772 31.43 6.26 -18.82
C VAL A 772 31.47 7.52 -17.95
N SER A 773 32.16 8.55 -18.42
CA SER A 773 32.18 9.83 -17.75
C SER A 773 30.79 10.51 -17.77
N ARG A 774 30.53 11.38 -16.78
CA ARG A 774 29.29 12.15 -16.74
C ARG A 774 29.11 13.07 -17.96
N THR A 775 30.20 13.54 -18.53
CA THR A 775 30.21 14.37 -19.75
C THR A 775 29.75 13.54 -20.95
N GLU A 776 30.33 12.37 -21.16
CA GLU A 776 29.94 11.44 -22.23
C GLU A 776 28.48 11.01 -22.08
N ALA A 777 28.03 10.69 -20.85
CA ALA A 777 26.64 10.34 -20.61
C ALA A 777 25.70 11.51 -20.96
N LYS A 778 26.08 12.74 -20.68
CA LYS A 778 25.30 13.92 -21.05
C LYS A 778 25.26 14.10 -22.58
N GLU A 779 26.39 13.97 -23.25
CA GLU A 779 26.49 14.04 -24.74
C GLU A 779 25.63 12.96 -25.40
N LEU A 780 25.59 11.75 -24.82
CA LEU A 780 24.72 10.67 -25.29
C LEU A 780 23.23 11.03 -25.15
N ILE A 781 22.81 11.61 -24.02
CA ILE A 781 21.44 12.07 -23.81
C ILE A 781 21.08 13.19 -24.79
N ASP A 782 21.96 14.15 -24.96
CA ASP A 782 21.75 15.30 -25.87
C ASP A 782 21.64 14.81 -27.33
N SER A 783 22.54 13.93 -27.78
CA SER A 783 22.49 13.31 -29.11
C SER A 783 21.24 12.45 -29.34
N TYR A 784 20.79 11.76 -28.30
CA TYR A 784 19.55 10.99 -28.36
C TYR A 784 18.33 11.90 -28.63
N PHE A 785 18.21 13.02 -27.92
CA PHE A 785 17.12 13.97 -28.14
C PHE A 785 17.25 14.80 -29.42
N GLU A 786 18.46 14.99 -29.95
CA GLU A 786 18.64 15.55 -31.29
C GLU A 786 18.15 14.57 -32.38
N MET A 787 18.34 13.27 -32.15
CA MET A 787 17.87 12.20 -33.05
C MET A 787 16.35 11.99 -32.98
N TYR A 788 15.79 12.04 -31.79
CA TYR A 788 14.37 11.80 -31.49
C TYR A 788 13.72 13.01 -30.82
N PRO A 789 13.56 14.15 -31.53
CA PRO A 789 13.10 15.40 -30.93
C PRO A 789 11.67 15.29 -30.36
N LYS A 790 10.78 14.52 -31.01
CA LYS A 790 9.39 14.36 -30.55
C LYS A 790 9.30 13.52 -29.27
N ILE A 791 10.28 12.70 -28.95
CA ILE A 791 10.35 12.03 -27.65
C ILE A 791 10.59 13.05 -26.53
N LYS A 792 11.50 14.02 -26.75
CA LYS A 792 11.72 15.10 -25.79
C LYS A 792 10.45 15.94 -25.54
N ASP A 793 9.75 16.25 -26.63
CA ASP A 793 8.48 17.00 -26.57
C ASP A 793 7.40 16.19 -25.81
N TYR A 794 7.31 14.89 -26.06
CA TYR A 794 6.41 13.98 -25.35
C TYR A 794 6.70 13.99 -23.84
N ILE A 795 7.98 13.83 -23.46
CA ILE A 795 8.40 13.84 -22.04
C ILE A 795 7.99 15.15 -21.36
N SER A 796 8.26 16.29 -22.00
CA SER A 796 7.88 17.59 -21.48
C SER A 796 6.37 17.74 -21.33
N LYS A 797 5.61 17.37 -22.36
CA LYS A 797 4.14 17.43 -22.39
C LYS A 797 3.52 16.51 -21.33
N ALA A 798 4.05 15.31 -21.13
CA ALA A 798 3.56 14.38 -20.12
C ALA A 798 3.70 14.98 -18.71
N VAL A 799 4.86 15.57 -18.40
CA VAL A 799 5.10 16.24 -17.12
C VAL A 799 4.18 17.44 -16.94
N ASP A 800 4.01 18.28 -17.96
CA ASP A 800 3.16 19.48 -17.90
C ASP A 800 1.67 19.09 -17.75
N THR A 801 1.22 18.06 -18.47
CA THR A 801 -0.14 17.50 -18.32
C THR A 801 -0.36 16.97 -16.89
N ALA A 802 0.62 16.26 -16.34
CA ALA A 802 0.55 15.76 -14.97
C ALA A 802 0.50 16.90 -13.93
N ARG A 803 1.23 17.99 -14.17
CA ARG A 803 1.20 19.19 -13.29
C ARG A 803 -0.15 19.90 -13.31
N GLU A 804 -0.77 19.94 -14.48
CA GLU A 804 -2.07 20.59 -14.69
C GLU A 804 -3.22 19.74 -14.12
N LYS A 805 -3.26 18.44 -14.48
CA LYS A 805 -4.38 17.55 -14.16
C LYS A 805 -4.23 16.82 -12.81
N GLY A 806 -3.00 16.68 -12.29
CA GLY A 806 -2.70 15.87 -11.11
C GLY A 806 -2.62 14.36 -11.40
N TYR A 807 -2.83 13.94 -12.64
CA TYR A 807 -2.74 12.55 -13.10
C TYR A 807 -2.26 12.47 -14.54
N ILE A 808 -1.93 11.27 -14.96
CA ILE A 808 -1.60 10.91 -16.35
C ILE A 808 -2.45 9.72 -16.78
N GLU A 809 -2.70 9.57 -18.09
CA GLU A 809 -3.53 8.52 -18.66
C GLU A 809 -2.74 7.64 -19.64
N THR A 810 -3.11 6.35 -19.71
CA THR A 810 -2.64 5.44 -20.77
C THR A 810 -3.41 5.72 -22.07
N GLU A 811 -3.02 5.07 -23.16
CA GLU A 811 -3.72 5.13 -24.45
C GLU A 811 -5.20 4.69 -24.34
N PHE A 812 -5.51 3.82 -23.38
CA PHE A 812 -6.87 3.32 -23.13
C PHE A 812 -7.64 4.13 -22.08
N GLY A 813 -7.03 5.21 -21.52
CA GLY A 813 -7.67 6.08 -20.54
C GLY A 813 -7.49 5.65 -19.07
N ARG A 814 -6.70 4.60 -18.79
CA ARG A 814 -6.35 4.23 -17.40
C ARG A 814 -5.58 5.35 -16.74
N ARG A 815 -5.98 5.75 -15.53
CA ARG A 815 -5.38 6.88 -14.81
C ARG A 815 -4.36 6.44 -13.77
N ARG A 816 -3.30 7.24 -13.66
CA ARG A 816 -2.37 7.21 -12.54
C ARG A 816 -2.27 8.61 -11.92
N TYR A 817 -2.63 8.72 -10.65
CA TYR A 817 -2.57 9.97 -9.90
C TYR A 817 -1.13 10.25 -9.44
N LEU A 818 -0.72 11.52 -9.48
CA LEU A 818 0.62 11.99 -9.16
C LEU A 818 0.56 13.18 -8.19
N PRO A 819 0.16 12.97 -6.93
CA PRO A 819 -0.04 14.05 -5.97
C PRO A 819 1.24 14.85 -5.71
N ASP A 820 2.40 14.22 -5.87
CA ASP A 820 3.71 14.81 -5.61
C ASP A 820 4.33 15.55 -6.80
N ILE A 821 3.63 15.65 -7.94
CA ILE A 821 4.17 16.24 -9.19
C ILE A 821 4.57 17.72 -9.02
N ASN A 822 3.94 18.43 -8.12
CA ASN A 822 4.20 19.82 -7.78
C ASN A 822 4.97 20.00 -6.46
N SER A 823 5.57 18.93 -5.91
CA SER A 823 6.32 18.97 -4.66
C SER A 823 7.50 19.95 -4.73
N ARG A 824 7.72 20.71 -3.66
CA ARG A 824 8.91 21.57 -3.53
C ARG A 824 10.20 20.78 -3.32
N ASN A 825 10.09 19.56 -2.80
CA ASN A 825 11.22 18.66 -2.70
C ASN A 825 11.60 18.12 -4.08
N ALA A 826 12.79 18.49 -4.57
CA ALA A 826 13.27 18.10 -5.90
C ALA A 826 13.38 16.58 -6.11
N VAL A 827 13.70 15.81 -5.07
CA VAL A 827 13.81 14.35 -5.15
C VAL A 827 12.43 13.72 -5.33
N VAL A 828 11.47 14.12 -4.50
CA VAL A 828 10.07 13.66 -4.55
C VAL A 828 9.43 14.05 -5.88
N ARG A 829 9.57 15.32 -6.27
CA ARG A 829 9.09 15.82 -7.56
C ARG A 829 9.70 15.07 -8.74
N GLY A 830 11.02 14.87 -8.74
CA GLY A 830 11.69 14.14 -9.80
C GLY A 830 11.25 12.68 -9.93
N TYR A 831 10.85 12.04 -8.81
CA TYR A 831 10.22 10.72 -8.84
C TYR A 831 8.83 10.77 -9.50
N ALA A 832 8.01 11.74 -9.14
CA ALA A 832 6.69 11.95 -9.76
C ALA A 832 6.79 12.30 -11.25
N GLU A 833 7.76 13.15 -11.66
CA GLU A 833 8.03 13.48 -13.06
C GLU A 833 8.41 12.23 -13.88
N ARG A 834 9.26 11.35 -13.35
CA ARG A 834 9.58 10.07 -14.01
C ARG A 834 8.34 9.17 -14.14
N ASN A 835 7.50 9.11 -13.12
CA ASN A 835 6.24 8.37 -13.18
C ASN A 835 5.27 8.96 -14.22
N ALA A 836 5.23 10.28 -14.39
CA ALA A 836 4.41 10.92 -15.41
C ALA A 836 4.78 10.48 -16.84
N VAL A 837 6.06 10.21 -17.09
CA VAL A 837 6.54 9.73 -18.40
C VAL A 837 6.34 8.22 -18.56
N ASN A 838 6.62 7.44 -17.50
CA ASN A 838 6.67 5.98 -17.59
C ASN A 838 5.29 5.33 -17.49
N ALA A 839 4.37 5.90 -16.69
CA ALA A 839 3.08 5.28 -16.44
C ALA A 839 2.22 5.11 -17.72
N PRO A 840 2.14 6.07 -18.64
CA PRO A 840 1.42 5.87 -19.90
C PRO A 840 1.99 4.71 -20.72
N ILE A 841 3.31 4.56 -20.78
CA ILE A 841 3.97 3.53 -21.57
C ILE A 841 3.74 2.15 -20.97
N GLN A 842 4.07 2.02 -19.67
CA GLN A 842 3.93 0.74 -18.96
C GLN A 842 2.47 0.31 -18.83
N GLY A 843 1.57 1.27 -18.60
CA GLY A 843 0.15 0.98 -18.49
C GLY A 843 -0.47 0.60 -19.82
N THR A 844 -0.09 1.26 -20.92
CA THR A 844 -0.53 0.87 -22.26
C THR A 844 -0.01 -0.52 -22.63
N ALA A 845 1.25 -0.86 -22.30
CA ALA A 845 1.77 -2.21 -22.51
C ALA A 845 0.97 -3.25 -21.71
N ALA A 846 0.63 -2.93 -20.45
CA ALA A 846 -0.19 -3.80 -19.60
C ALA A 846 -1.61 -4.01 -20.17
N ASP A 847 -2.22 -2.96 -20.71
CA ASP A 847 -3.54 -3.06 -21.33
C ASP A 847 -3.49 -3.87 -22.64
N ILE A 848 -2.46 -3.70 -23.45
CA ILE A 848 -2.28 -4.46 -24.72
C ILE A 848 -2.14 -5.95 -24.43
N ILE A 849 -1.29 -6.36 -23.46
CA ILE A 849 -1.16 -7.80 -23.16
C ILE A 849 -2.44 -8.39 -22.55
N LYS A 850 -3.19 -7.63 -21.76
CA LYS A 850 -4.49 -8.04 -21.24
C LYS A 850 -5.51 -8.27 -22.38
N ILE A 851 -5.55 -7.37 -23.36
CA ILE A 851 -6.39 -7.53 -24.56
C ILE A 851 -5.95 -8.77 -25.35
N ALA A 852 -4.64 -8.99 -25.50
CA ALA A 852 -4.12 -10.19 -26.17
C ALA A 852 -4.56 -11.47 -25.45
N MET A 853 -4.43 -11.53 -24.11
CA MET A 853 -4.87 -12.66 -23.29
C MET A 853 -6.36 -12.98 -23.50
N ILE A 854 -7.21 -11.95 -23.50
CA ILE A 854 -8.65 -12.09 -23.70
C ILE A 854 -8.91 -12.67 -25.10
N ARG A 855 -8.34 -12.10 -26.16
CA ARG A 855 -8.56 -12.51 -27.54
C ARG A 855 -8.02 -13.90 -27.82
N VAL A 856 -6.81 -14.21 -27.34
CA VAL A 856 -6.22 -15.56 -27.46
C VAL A 856 -7.14 -16.58 -26.83
N GLN A 857 -7.60 -16.36 -25.60
CA GLN A 857 -8.48 -17.31 -24.92
C GLN A 857 -9.80 -17.48 -25.65
N GLN A 858 -10.44 -16.40 -26.05
CA GLN A 858 -11.69 -16.45 -26.83
C GLN A 858 -11.54 -17.24 -28.13
N ARG A 859 -10.41 -17.06 -28.83
CA ARG A 859 -10.17 -17.77 -30.07
C ARG A 859 -9.83 -19.24 -29.86
N LEU A 860 -9.06 -19.57 -28.83
CA LEU A 860 -8.81 -20.97 -28.43
C LEU A 860 -10.13 -21.69 -28.12
N ASP A 861 -11.04 -21.05 -27.39
CA ASP A 861 -12.35 -21.60 -27.05
C ASP A 861 -13.23 -21.76 -28.30
N ALA A 862 -13.30 -20.74 -29.17
CA ALA A 862 -14.11 -20.77 -30.41
C ALA A 862 -13.63 -21.87 -31.37
N GLU A 863 -12.34 -22.10 -31.42
CA GLU A 863 -11.72 -23.14 -32.27
C GLU A 863 -11.58 -24.51 -31.54
N SER A 864 -12.11 -24.63 -30.32
CA SER A 864 -12.11 -25.83 -29.48
C SER A 864 -10.71 -26.41 -29.26
N CYS A 865 -9.69 -25.56 -29.12
CA CYS A 865 -8.34 -25.99 -28.82
C CYS A 865 -8.20 -26.43 -27.36
N LYS A 866 -7.39 -27.47 -27.13
CA LYS A 866 -7.09 -28.01 -25.79
C LYS A 866 -5.89 -27.32 -25.12
N ALA A 867 -5.17 -26.48 -25.85
CA ALA A 867 -4.07 -25.69 -25.34
C ALA A 867 -4.48 -24.85 -24.13
N ARG A 868 -3.57 -24.76 -23.16
CA ARG A 868 -3.82 -24.07 -21.89
C ARG A 868 -2.83 -22.92 -21.72
N MET A 869 -3.34 -21.70 -21.55
CA MET A 869 -2.57 -20.57 -21.06
C MET A 869 -2.26 -20.82 -19.58
N MET A 870 -0.98 -20.78 -19.19
CA MET A 870 -0.53 -21.12 -17.84
C MET A 870 -0.02 -19.90 -17.08
N LEU A 871 0.90 -19.15 -17.69
CA LEU A 871 1.57 -18.02 -17.03
C LEU A 871 1.56 -16.78 -17.91
N GLN A 872 1.51 -15.63 -17.25
CA GLN A 872 1.82 -14.32 -17.79
C GLN A 872 2.98 -13.71 -17.00
N VAL A 873 4.08 -13.37 -17.65
CA VAL A 873 5.29 -12.85 -17.02
C VAL A 873 5.76 -11.62 -17.79
N HIS A 874 5.53 -10.42 -17.24
CA HIS A 874 5.79 -9.13 -17.88
C HIS A 874 5.03 -8.96 -19.21
N ASP A 875 5.68 -9.18 -20.34
CA ASP A 875 5.18 -9.09 -21.71
C ASP A 875 5.11 -10.46 -22.42
N GLU A 876 5.33 -11.54 -21.66
CA GLU A 876 5.36 -12.94 -22.09
C GLU A 876 4.10 -13.70 -21.68
N LEU A 877 3.57 -14.54 -22.59
CA LEU A 877 2.52 -15.53 -22.34
C LEU A 877 3.05 -16.94 -22.53
N ASN A 878 2.76 -17.82 -21.59
CA ASN A 878 3.23 -19.21 -21.60
C ASN A 878 2.08 -20.20 -21.67
N PHE A 879 2.23 -21.22 -22.48
CA PHE A 879 1.21 -22.20 -22.80
C PHE A 879 1.75 -23.64 -22.68
N SER A 880 0.86 -24.56 -22.32
CA SER A 880 1.01 -26.00 -22.55
C SER A 880 0.14 -26.37 -23.74
N VAL A 881 0.74 -26.91 -24.80
CA VAL A 881 0.09 -27.10 -26.09
C VAL A 881 0.22 -28.57 -26.55
N PRO A 882 -0.91 -29.27 -26.81
CA PRO A 882 -0.87 -30.58 -27.44
C PRO A 882 -0.10 -30.56 -28.77
N THR A 883 0.74 -31.56 -28.99
CA THR A 883 1.63 -31.60 -30.16
C THR A 883 0.88 -31.54 -31.49
N ASP A 884 -0.31 -32.12 -31.56
CA ASP A 884 -1.16 -32.13 -32.75
C ASP A 884 -1.88 -30.79 -33.01
N GLU A 885 -1.98 -29.91 -32.03
CA GLU A 885 -2.56 -28.57 -32.15
C GLU A 885 -1.50 -27.47 -32.31
N PHE A 886 -0.22 -27.77 -32.20
CA PHE A 886 0.85 -26.80 -32.03
C PHE A 886 0.86 -25.70 -33.08
N ASP A 887 0.91 -26.04 -34.36
CA ASP A 887 0.96 -25.05 -35.46
C ASP A 887 -0.28 -24.16 -35.49
N LYS A 888 -1.43 -24.73 -35.14
CA LYS A 888 -2.68 -23.99 -35.06
C LYS A 888 -2.66 -22.97 -33.91
N VAL A 889 -2.27 -23.44 -32.72
CA VAL A 889 -2.22 -22.58 -31.53
C VAL A 889 -1.15 -21.49 -31.68
N LYS A 890 0.03 -21.82 -32.19
CA LYS A 890 1.10 -20.86 -32.47
C LYS A 890 0.59 -19.73 -33.38
N ARG A 891 -0.10 -20.08 -34.45
CA ARG A 891 -0.70 -19.08 -35.38
C ARG A 891 -1.72 -18.20 -34.65
N ILE A 892 -2.65 -18.80 -33.87
CA ILE A 892 -3.66 -18.04 -33.10
C ILE A 892 -2.99 -17.05 -32.17
N VAL A 893 -2.05 -17.50 -31.35
CA VAL A 893 -1.39 -16.66 -30.35
C VAL A 893 -0.64 -15.50 -31.01
N ILE A 894 0.12 -15.74 -32.06
CA ILE A 894 0.87 -14.69 -32.78
C ILE A 894 -0.10 -13.68 -33.42
N GLU A 895 -1.14 -14.15 -34.12
CA GLU A 895 -2.12 -13.26 -34.77
C GLU A 895 -2.84 -12.38 -33.76
N GLU A 896 -3.29 -12.94 -32.62
CA GLU A 896 -4.01 -12.18 -31.60
C GLU A 896 -3.12 -11.25 -30.79
N MET A 897 -1.86 -11.63 -30.51
CA MET A 897 -0.90 -10.73 -29.87
C MET A 897 -0.55 -9.57 -30.79
N GLN A 898 -0.19 -9.84 -32.04
CA GLN A 898 0.16 -8.79 -33.00
C GLN A 898 -1.04 -7.91 -33.38
N GLY A 899 -2.24 -8.47 -33.37
CA GLY A 899 -3.51 -7.79 -33.64
C GLY A 899 -4.16 -7.14 -32.43
N ALA A 900 -3.59 -7.23 -31.23
CA ALA A 900 -4.24 -6.79 -30.00
C ALA A 900 -4.61 -5.30 -30.01
N TYR A 901 -3.74 -4.46 -30.54
CA TYR A 901 -3.98 -3.03 -30.72
C TYR A 901 -3.28 -2.47 -31.97
N LYS A 902 -3.95 -1.56 -32.68
CA LYS A 902 -3.40 -0.94 -33.88
C LYS A 902 -2.67 0.35 -33.55
N MET A 903 -1.36 0.35 -33.69
CA MET A 903 -0.48 1.51 -33.49
C MET A 903 0.11 2.03 -34.80
N SER A 904 0.86 3.15 -34.76
CA SER A 904 1.66 3.67 -35.85
C SER A 904 2.84 2.78 -36.24
N VAL A 905 3.19 1.84 -35.37
CA VAL A 905 4.21 0.80 -35.57
C VAL A 905 3.59 -0.57 -35.34
N PRO A 906 4.04 -1.64 -36.01
CA PRO A 906 3.49 -2.98 -35.80
C PRO A 906 3.83 -3.49 -34.41
N LEU A 907 2.92 -4.22 -33.80
CA LEU A 907 3.25 -5.09 -32.67
C LEU A 907 3.90 -6.37 -33.24
N GLU A 908 5.00 -6.77 -32.64
CA GLU A 908 5.67 -8.03 -32.97
C GLU A 908 5.77 -8.91 -31.74
N ALA A 909 5.49 -10.19 -31.93
CA ALA A 909 5.60 -11.21 -30.90
C ALA A 909 6.66 -12.24 -31.35
N ASP A 910 7.71 -12.36 -30.56
CA ASP A 910 8.70 -13.43 -30.71
C ASP A 910 8.15 -14.68 -30.02
N CYS A 911 8.43 -15.85 -30.54
CA CYS A 911 7.95 -17.09 -29.97
C CYS A 911 9.00 -18.18 -29.97
N GLY A 912 8.94 -19.04 -28.96
CA GLY A 912 9.79 -20.21 -28.83
C GLY A 912 9.02 -21.43 -28.33
N GLU A 913 9.61 -22.58 -28.54
CA GLU A 913 9.04 -23.89 -28.16
C GLU A 913 10.11 -24.78 -27.53
N GLY A 914 9.72 -25.60 -26.59
CA GLY A 914 10.67 -26.48 -25.92
C GLY A 914 9.99 -27.48 -25.00
N LYS A 915 10.82 -28.24 -24.28
CA LYS A 915 10.39 -29.17 -23.27
C LYS A 915 10.16 -28.51 -21.90
N ASN A 916 10.60 -27.29 -21.76
CA ASN A 916 10.51 -26.51 -20.54
C ASN A 916 10.56 -25.00 -20.85
N TRP A 917 10.31 -24.20 -19.85
CA TRP A 917 10.29 -22.73 -20.00
C TRP A 917 11.63 -22.14 -20.49
N LEU A 918 12.78 -22.69 -20.06
CA LEU A 918 14.08 -22.20 -20.51
C LEU A 918 14.32 -22.43 -21.99
N GLU A 919 13.93 -23.58 -22.52
CA GLU A 919 14.10 -23.91 -23.94
C GLU A 919 13.17 -23.09 -24.83
N ALA A 920 12.01 -22.72 -24.32
CA ALA A 920 10.99 -21.98 -25.03
C ALA A 920 11.17 -20.45 -25.00
N HIS A 921 12.14 -19.91 -24.21
CA HIS A 921 12.33 -18.46 -24.02
C HIS A 921 13.56 -17.89 -24.77
#